data_dc04ee654b5a3335d05a5a3d256ae138
#
_entry.id   dc04ee654b5a3335d05a5a3d256ae138
#
_cell.length_a   1.000
_cell.length_b   1.000
_cell.length_c   1.000
_cell.angle_alpha   90.00
_cell.angle_beta   90.00
_cell.angle_gamma   90.00
#
_symmetry.space_group_name_H-M   'P 1'
#
loop_
_entity.id
_entity.type
_entity.pdbx_description
1 polymer ?
#
loop_
_entity_poly.entity_id
_entity_poly.type
_entity_poly.pdbx_seq_one_letter_code
_entity_poly.pdbx_strand_id
1 'polypeptide(L)'
;VTGVQTCALPISEKGWAPIYAYTLTFINENSFYLKFVLNEKFDPTTPCSEAHGCQTRNPALRILMNTDAWLFPYSWVHRIFITSLKIKVHVSGMSSLKIYNPLGEVDASVHFPLFGLEAQKGSWFAFGNYEIAIKPIQSMGITLQWADLPYSEGGFYDLYQAYKTPIDNTTFKIEWEKLTDQKWVKLPGSTSCLFNTKNKHTSPRGKLSEYSEIVYDKPFKNITVSTEEEQYQYTKTQQGFFRIRLTDPNGGFGQTEYRMLFADIMIRNSHTRKQTPVPKPPYNPMIESIGIGYSAEEEYFFNGDTPRDRCRIYHIHPLRQKELHEIDLRHPFPMVEVPTEDGIILFGIGNSIGNDQIRLFFEMAALKREIGKEYLPCVQWSFFNGKQWEFIKPGNLLSDTTGNLLNTGLVDVLLPSPISEEMLDINGDFWLSAKVSCHTQNCSSIRNVYLNPVKARLEIPEEMEALISEELESFTGLVSFEKSMPGLTDIYQIIPAKGGRSPETPEDMRLRITQEMSHRNRAVLPRDYEQITLAQFPEVEKVLCLPGIDSKAQNRSPIVTLVVMQKEKDKKILPLCEHRLLMRIEDYIGDKTSPFITVDAITPVYEEVTVCCNLRIKPGYPVGDILRQTEARINNCIAPWRDKEEIPVFGLSFSSTDLYNSIRECEAIVDIDILSVAHVVYT
;
A
#
# COMPACT_ATOMS: atom_id res chain seq x y z
N VAL A 1 7.83 1.42 7.87
CA VAL A 1 7.34 0.99 6.56
C VAL A 1 6.02 1.71 6.31
N THR A 2 6.04 2.74 5.48
CA THR A 2 4.86 3.53 5.15
C THR A 2 4.05 2.76 4.11
N GLY A 3 2.85 2.31 4.47
CA GLY A 3 1.92 1.69 3.51
C GLY A 3 1.33 2.69 2.49
N VAL A 4 1.75 3.95 2.53
CA VAL A 4 1.34 5.02 1.62
C VAL A 4 2.40 5.20 0.55
N GLN A 5 2.01 5.10 -0.72
CA GLN A 5 2.90 5.31 -1.86
C GLN A 5 2.94 6.78 -2.29
N THR A 6 1.77 7.37 -2.48
CA THR A 6 1.64 8.77 -2.86
C THR A 6 0.39 9.39 -2.26
N CYS A 7 0.49 10.69 -1.93
CA CYS A 7 -0.66 11.56 -1.73
C CYS A 7 -0.78 12.44 -2.98
N ALA A 8 -1.99 12.71 -3.43
CA ALA A 8 -2.22 13.56 -4.59
C ALA A 8 -3.41 14.49 -4.36
N LEU A 9 -3.30 15.71 -4.87
CA LEU A 9 -4.37 16.71 -4.88
C LEU A 9 -4.85 16.93 -6.32
N PRO A 10 -6.12 17.25 -6.54
CA PRO A 10 -6.63 17.59 -7.86
C PRO A 10 -6.09 18.96 -8.27
N ILE A 11 -5.44 19.03 -9.44
CA ILE A 11 -4.91 20.27 -10.01
C ILE A 11 -5.43 20.38 -11.43
N SER A 12 -6.21 21.42 -11.71
CA SER A 12 -6.73 21.72 -13.03
C SER A 12 -7.42 20.52 -13.72
N GLU A 13 -7.81 20.66 -14.95
CA GLU A 13 -8.39 19.60 -15.80
C GLU A 13 -7.41 18.45 -16.14
N LYS A 14 -6.15 18.56 -15.69
CA LYS A 14 -5.09 17.59 -15.99
C LYS A 14 -5.02 16.37 -15.06
N GLY A 15 -5.87 16.32 -14.05
CA GLY A 15 -5.93 15.17 -13.14
C GLY A 15 -5.22 15.38 -11.79
N TRP A 16 -4.69 14.31 -11.21
CA TRP A 16 -4.12 14.30 -9.87
C TRP A 16 -2.63 14.67 -9.87
N ALA A 17 -2.24 15.68 -9.08
CA ALA A 17 -0.84 16.02 -8.87
C ALA A 17 -0.27 15.31 -7.65
N PRO A 18 0.80 14.53 -7.79
CA PRO A 18 1.40 13.80 -6.70
C PRO A 18 2.15 14.73 -5.73
N ILE A 19 2.03 14.44 -4.43
CA ILE A 19 2.79 15.09 -3.36
C ILE A 19 3.92 14.14 -2.97
N TYR A 20 5.15 14.48 -3.33
CA TYR A 20 6.32 13.63 -3.05
C TYR A 20 6.90 13.84 -1.65
N ALA A 21 6.73 15.03 -1.08
CA ALA A 21 7.28 15.40 0.23
C ALA A 21 6.19 15.31 1.31
N TYR A 22 6.05 14.16 1.93
CA TYR A 22 5.16 13.99 3.08
C TYR A 22 5.84 13.19 4.18
N THR A 23 5.33 13.33 5.39
CA THR A 23 5.78 12.60 6.57
C THR A 23 4.59 11.89 7.20
N LEU A 24 4.70 10.57 7.38
CA LEU A 24 3.75 9.77 8.14
C LEU A 24 4.33 9.53 9.53
N THR A 25 3.61 9.92 10.57
CA THR A 25 4.05 9.75 11.95
C THR A 25 2.96 9.09 12.77
N PHE A 26 3.29 8.01 13.47
CA PHE A 26 2.40 7.38 14.44
C PHE A 26 2.47 8.17 15.76
N ILE A 27 1.31 8.58 16.26
CA ILE A 27 1.18 9.27 17.54
C ILE A 27 1.16 8.22 18.67
N ASN A 28 0.43 7.13 18.44
CA ASN A 28 0.30 5.96 19.31
C ASN A 28 -0.10 4.74 18.47
N GLU A 29 -0.38 3.61 19.10
CA GLU A 29 -0.77 2.37 18.43
C GLU A 29 -2.06 2.49 17.60
N ASN A 30 -2.93 3.45 17.95
CA ASN A 30 -4.27 3.60 17.37
C ASN A 30 -4.45 4.87 16.53
N SER A 31 -3.41 5.69 16.39
CA SER A 31 -3.52 6.94 15.64
C SER A 31 -2.23 7.34 14.93
N PHE A 32 -2.38 7.86 13.73
CA PHE A 32 -1.28 8.41 12.94
C PHE A 32 -1.71 9.70 12.27
N TYR A 33 -0.75 10.53 11.89
CA TYR A 33 -1.00 11.69 11.03
C TYR A 33 -0.09 11.69 9.81
N LEU A 34 -0.65 12.22 8.74
CA LEU A 34 0.04 12.48 7.49
C LEU A 34 0.25 13.99 7.39
N LYS A 35 1.50 14.44 7.27
CA LYS A 35 1.85 15.84 7.13
C LYS A 35 2.54 16.09 5.79
N PHE A 36 2.09 17.10 5.06
CA PHE A 36 2.75 17.60 3.86
C PHE A 36 2.69 19.12 3.81
N VAL A 37 3.58 19.72 3.04
CA VAL A 37 3.68 21.17 2.86
C VAL A 37 3.52 21.46 1.38
N LEU A 38 2.54 22.30 1.07
CA LEU A 38 2.36 22.86 -0.27
C LEU A 38 3.05 24.23 -0.29
N ASN A 39 3.97 24.42 -1.20
CA ASN A 39 4.70 25.69 -1.39
C ASN A 39 4.10 26.48 -2.57
N GLU A 40 4.58 27.69 -2.80
CA GLU A 40 4.13 28.58 -3.88
C GLU A 40 4.28 28.02 -5.28
N LYS A 41 5.09 26.96 -5.46
CA LYS A 41 5.29 26.27 -6.75
C LYS A 41 4.24 25.19 -7.02
N PHE A 42 3.41 24.89 -6.04
CA PHE A 42 2.32 23.94 -6.21
C PHE A 42 1.13 24.67 -6.80
N ASP A 43 0.61 24.17 -7.92
CA ASP A 43 -0.54 24.76 -8.58
C ASP A 43 -1.76 24.80 -7.65
N PRO A 44 -2.65 25.79 -7.77
CA PRO A 44 -3.86 25.86 -6.96
C PRO A 44 -4.70 24.60 -7.10
N THR A 45 -5.17 24.06 -5.97
CA THR A 45 -6.09 22.91 -5.96
C THR A 45 -7.46 23.31 -6.51
N THR A 46 -8.04 22.45 -7.33
CA THR A 46 -9.35 22.66 -7.95
C THR A 46 -10.38 21.67 -7.41
N PRO A 47 -11.68 21.93 -7.53
CA PRO A 47 -12.71 20.93 -7.29
C PRO A 47 -12.50 19.69 -8.16
N CYS A 48 -12.90 18.52 -7.67
CA CYS A 48 -12.83 17.29 -8.45
C CYS A 48 -13.86 17.31 -9.59
N SER A 49 -13.39 16.98 -10.79
CA SER A 49 -14.18 16.80 -12.01
C SER A 49 -14.21 15.33 -12.43
N GLU A 50 -14.87 15.03 -13.53
CA GLU A 50 -14.89 13.67 -14.13
C GLU A 50 -13.47 13.14 -14.43
N ALA A 51 -12.55 14.02 -14.82
CA ALA A 51 -11.14 13.66 -15.04
C ALA A 51 -10.45 13.12 -13.78
N HIS A 52 -10.98 13.40 -12.60
CA HIS A 52 -10.48 12.91 -11.31
C HIS A 52 -11.21 11.64 -10.85
N GLY A 53 -12.21 11.17 -11.59
CA GLY A 53 -13.04 10.02 -11.26
C GLY A 53 -14.07 10.28 -10.15
N CYS A 54 -14.15 11.49 -9.60
CA CYS A 54 -15.15 11.89 -8.61
C CYS A 54 -15.60 13.33 -8.89
N GLN A 55 -16.88 13.62 -8.67
CA GLN A 55 -17.44 14.95 -8.82
C GLN A 55 -17.74 15.53 -7.44
N THR A 56 -16.95 16.48 -7.00
CA THR A 56 -17.20 17.21 -5.75
C THR A 56 -16.96 18.71 -5.94
N ARG A 57 -17.69 19.53 -5.20
CA ARG A 57 -17.46 21.00 -5.19
C ARG A 57 -16.15 21.37 -4.46
N ASN A 58 -15.62 20.49 -3.65
CA ASN A 58 -14.42 20.73 -2.85
C ASN A 58 -13.25 19.90 -3.37
N PRO A 59 -12.02 20.35 -3.20
CA PRO A 59 -10.83 19.54 -3.47
C PRO A 59 -10.84 18.28 -2.61
N ALA A 60 -10.29 17.19 -3.15
CA ALA A 60 -10.14 15.91 -2.46
C ALA A 60 -8.67 15.54 -2.27
N LEU A 61 -8.35 14.83 -1.21
CA LEU A 61 -7.04 14.22 -1.00
C LEU A 61 -7.12 12.74 -1.38
N ARG A 62 -6.30 12.30 -2.35
CA ARG A 62 -6.17 10.90 -2.72
C ARG A 62 -4.95 10.30 -2.04
N ILE A 63 -5.14 9.19 -1.35
CA ILE A 63 -4.08 8.41 -0.69
C ILE A 63 -4.00 7.05 -1.36
N LEU A 64 -2.82 6.69 -1.88
CA LEU A 64 -2.58 5.41 -2.53
C LEU A 64 -1.68 4.53 -1.68
N MET A 65 -1.96 3.23 -1.67
CA MET A 65 -1.08 2.25 -1.03
C MET A 65 0.21 2.06 -1.83
N ASN A 66 1.30 1.82 -1.11
CA ASN A 66 2.57 1.45 -1.73
C ASN A 66 2.57 -0.04 -2.05
N THR A 67 2.32 -0.38 -3.31
CA THR A 67 2.32 -1.77 -3.79
C THR A 67 3.71 -2.39 -3.86
N ASP A 68 4.77 -1.57 -3.93
CA ASP A 68 6.16 -2.00 -4.02
C ASP A 68 6.83 -2.12 -2.64
N ALA A 69 6.06 -1.97 -1.56
CA ALA A 69 6.57 -2.12 -0.20
C ALA A 69 6.98 -3.58 0.07
N TRP A 70 8.07 -3.78 0.80
CA TRP A 70 8.54 -5.10 1.20
C TRP A 70 7.46 -5.95 1.89
N LEU A 71 6.62 -5.33 2.71
CA LEU A 71 5.40 -5.94 3.24
C LEU A 71 4.20 -5.34 2.51
N PHE A 72 3.46 -6.16 1.79
CA PHE A 72 2.28 -5.72 1.04
C PHE A 72 1.24 -5.10 1.98
N PRO A 73 0.94 -3.80 1.85
CA PRO A 73 0.19 -3.07 2.88
C PRO A 73 -1.23 -3.57 3.07
N TYR A 74 -1.88 -4.05 2.01
CA TYR A 74 -3.26 -4.52 2.06
C TYR A 74 -3.45 -5.66 3.08
N SER A 75 -2.44 -6.51 3.28
CA SER A 75 -2.50 -7.64 4.22
C SER A 75 -2.82 -7.24 5.67
N TRP A 76 -2.61 -5.97 6.04
CA TRP A 76 -2.89 -5.43 7.36
C TRP A 76 -3.79 -4.20 7.36
N VAL A 77 -3.76 -3.35 6.31
CA VAL A 77 -4.56 -2.12 6.22
C VAL A 77 -6.06 -2.40 6.17
N HIS A 78 -6.49 -3.52 5.57
CA HIS A 78 -7.90 -3.93 5.55
C HIS A 78 -8.47 -4.22 6.95
N ARG A 79 -7.61 -4.45 7.96
CA ARG A 79 -8.01 -4.67 9.36
C ARG A 79 -8.08 -3.38 10.17
N ILE A 80 -7.68 -2.24 9.59
CA ILE A 80 -7.74 -0.94 10.25
C ILE A 80 -9.12 -0.34 10.00
N PHE A 81 -9.81 0.00 11.09
CA PHE A 81 -11.08 0.71 11.05
C PHE A 81 -10.88 2.16 11.43
N ILE A 82 -11.40 3.07 10.60
CA ILE A 82 -11.36 4.51 10.84
C ILE A 82 -12.52 4.87 11.77
N THR A 83 -12.21 5.44 12.93
CA THR A 83 -13.18 5.89 13.94
C THR A 83 -13.36 7.40 13.92
N SER A 84 -12.32 8.13 13.60
CA SER A 84 -12.36 9.58 13.42
C SER A 84 -11.32 10.04 12.39
N LEU A 85 -11.60 11.18 11.78
CA LEU A 85 -10.71 11.86 10.84
C LEU A 85 -10.56 13.31 11.30
N LYS A 86 -9.33 13.75 11.53
CA LYS A 86 -8.99 15.10 11.92
C LYS A 86 -8.14 15.78 10.85
N ILE A 87 -8.65 16.90 10.33
CA ILE A 87 -7.95 17.70 9.32
C ILE A 87 -7.45 18.97 9.97
N LYS A 88 -6.14 19.20 9.91
CA LYS A 88 -5.49 20.44 10.35
C LYS A 88 -4.85 21.13 9.18
N VAL A 89 -5.11 22.40 9.04
CA VAL A 89 -4.53 23.25 8.00
C VAL A 89 -3.80 24.40 8.67
N HIS A 90 -2.60 24.69 8.23
CA HIS A 90 -1.84 25.86 8.61
C HIS A 90 -1.40 26.60 7.36
N VAL A 91 -1.83 27.85 7.25
CA VAL A 91 -1.51 28.72 6.11
C VAL A 91 -0.69 29.90 6.62
N SER A 92 0.32 30.30 5.87
CA SER A 92 1.14 31.47 6.16
C SER A 92 1.28 32.34 4.91
N GLY A 93 1.28 33.65 5.10
CA GLY A 93 1.57 34.61 4.02
C GLY A 93 0.45 34.81 3.00
N MET A 94 -0.82 34.53 3.34
CA MET A 94 -1.94 34.81 2.47
C MET A 94 -2.07 36.34 2.26
N SER A 95 -1.94 36.80 1.03
CA SER A 95 -2.01 38.20 0.64
C SER A 95 -3.28 38.58 -0.12
N SER A 96 -4.04 37.61 -0.63
CA SER A 96 -5.30 37.86 -1.36
C SER A 96 -6.44 38.20 -0.42
N LEU A 97 -6.47 39.46 0.05
CA LEU A 97 -7.42 39.97 1.05
C LEU A 97 -8.29 41.08 0.49
N LYS A 98 -9.56 41.08 0.88
CA LYS A 98 -10.43 42.26 0.76
C LYS A 98 -10.23 43.08 2.01
N ILE A 99 -9.69 44.31 1.84
CA ILE A 99 -9.35 45.23 2.94
C ILE A 99 -10.21 46.47 2.85
N TYR A 100 -10.70 46.89 4.00
CA TYR A 100 -11.53 48.09 4.14
C TYR A 100 -11.02 48.92 5.32
N ASN A 101 -11.01 50.22 5.15
CA ASN A 101 -10.77 51.18 6.23
C ASN A 101 -11.82 52.30 6.19
N PRO A 102 -11.77 53.36 7.04
CA PRO A 102 -12.73 54.47 7.00
C PRO A 102 -12.85 55.22 5.66
N LEU A 103 -11.88 55.05 4.75
CA LEU A 103 -11.91 55.65 3.40
C LEU A 103 -12.64 54.77 2.37
N GLY A 104 -12.91 53.51 2.70
CA GLY A 104 -13.54 52.55 1.80
C GLY A 104 -12.70 51.30 1.57
N GLU A 105 -12.89 50.65 0.40
CA GLU A 105 -12.09 49.52 -0.05
C GLU A 105 -10.68 49.97 -0.41
N VAL A 106 -9.71 49.19 0.01
CA VAL A 106 -8.28 49.52 -0.13
C VAL A 106 -7.62 48.54 -1.09
N ASP A 107 -6.85 49.04 -2.02
CA ASP A 107 -5.98 48.24 -2.86
C ASP A 107 -4.69 47.90 -2.08
N ALA A 108 -4.54 46.63 -1.72
CA ALA A 108 -3.38 46.14 -0.99
C ALA A 108 -2.08 46.06 -1.83
N SER A 109 -2.16 46.28 -3.13
CA SER A 109 -0.98 46.30 -4.02
C SER A 109 -0.20 47.61 -3.95
N VAL A 110 -0.77 48.64 -3.32
CA VAL A 110 -0.18 49.99 -3.18
C VAL A 110 -0.07 50.32 -1.69
N HIS A 111 0.93 51.15 -1.32
CA HIS A 111 1.03 51.67 0.05
C HIS A 111 -0.22 52.41 0.47
N PHE A 112 -0.78 52.11 1.60
CA PHE A 112 -2.02 52.70 2.09
C PHE A 112 -1.98 53.01 3.59
N PRO A 113 -2.72 54.06 4.03
CA PRO A 113 -2.87 54.34 5.45
C PRO A 113 -3.83 53.32 6.10
N LEU A 114 -3.31 52.58 7.08
CA LEU A 114 -4.04 51.45 7.69
C LEU A 114 -5.38 51.87 8.28
N PHE A 115 -5.41 52.98 9.04
CA PHE A 115 -6.58 53.49 9.75
C PHE A 115 -7.21 54.74 9.09
N GLY A 116 -6.84 55.03 7.85
CA GLY A 116 -7.24 56.25 7.15
C GLY A 116 -6.27 57.43 7.39
N LEU A 117 -6.65 58.64 6.95
CA LEU A 117 -5.73 59.79 6.93
C LEU A 117 -5.39 60.33 8.32
N GLU A 118 -6.31 60.27 9.27
CA GLU A 118 -6.08 60.71 10.65
C GLU A 118 -6.54 59.63 11.62
N ALA A 119 -5.60 58.76 12.02
CA ALA A 119 -5.88 57.65 12.92
C ALA A 119 -6.11 58.16 14.37
N GLN A 120 -7.32 57.99 14.88
CA GLN A 120 -7.73 58.34 16.23
C GLN A 120 -8.20 57.08 16.99
N LYS A 121 -8.42 57.22 18.30
CA LYS A 121 -9.05 56.12 19.06
C LYS A 121 -10.38 55.72 18.42
N GLY A 122 -10.56 54.47 18.18
CA GLY A 122 -11.74 53.91 17.51
C GLY A 122 -11.57 53.73 16.00
N SER A 123 -10.51 54.27 15.40
CA SER A 123 -10.19 53.97 13.99
C SER A 123 -9.93 52.49 13.80
N TRP A 124 -10.26 52.00 12.63
CA TRP A 124 -10.27 50.57 12.36
C TRP A 124 -9.84 50.27 10.93
N PHE A 125 -9.42 49.04 10.71
CA PHE A 125 -9.42 48.41 9.39
C PHE A 125 -10.06 47.03 9.47
N ALA A 126 -10.80 46.68 8.43
CA ALA A 126 -11.44 45.36 8.31
C ALA A 126 -10.85 44.61 7.14
N PHE A 127 -10.79 43.32 7.29
CA PHE A 127 -10.27 42.43 6.26
C PHE A 127 -11.08 41.11 6.22
N GLY A 128 -11.05 40.47 5.09
CA GLY A 128 -11.70 39.21 4.89
C GLY A 128 -11.22 38.50 3.63
N ASN A 129 -11.37 37.19 3.64
CA ASN A 129 -11.20 36.35 2.49
C ASN A 129 -12.20 35.19 2.61
N TYR A 130 -12.76 34.75 1.51
CA TYR A 130 -13.77 33.70 1.49
C TYR A 130 -13.24 32.40 2.11
N GLU A 131 -11.99 32.04 1.85
CA GLU A 131 -11.34 30.86 2.42
C GLU A 131 -11.33 30.85 3.95
N ILE A 132 -11.03 31.99 4.58
CA ILE A 132 -11.03 32.14 6.04
C ILE A 132 -12.47 32.14 6.58
N ALA A 133 -13.41 32.65 5.82
CA ALA A 133 -14.81 32.79 6.23
C ALA A 133 -15.56 31.45 6.27
N ILE A 134 -15.11 30.44 5.53
CA ILE A 134 -15.76 29.12 5.48
C ILE A 134 -15.10 28.06 6.38
N LYS A 135 -13.92 28.35 6.95
CA LYS A 135 -13.16 27.38 7.76
C LYS A 135 -13.32 27.61 9.26
N PRO A 136 -13.26 26.55 10.07
CA PRO A 136 -13.26 26.63 11.53
C PRO A 136 -11.89 27.06 12.06
N ILE A 137 -11.63 28.36 12.03
CA ILE A 137 -10.35 28.98 12.42
C ILE A 137 -10.08 28.79 13.91
N GLN A 138 -8.91 28.24 14.24
CA GLN A 138 -8.43 28.05 15.61
C GLN A 138 -7.53 29.18 16.08
N SER A 139 -6.69 29.68 15.20
CA SER A 139 -5.86 30.86 15.45
C SER A 139 -5.63 31.65 14.16
N MET A 140 -5.43 32.94 14.27
CA MET A 140 -5.15 33.85 13.14
C MET A 140 -4.13 34.87 13.55
N GLY A 141 -3.17 35.14 12.67
CA GLY A 141 -2.17 36.18 12.82
C GLY A 141 -2.15 37.11 11.58
N ILE A 142 -1.94 38.37 11.80
CA ILE A 142 -1.72 39.33 10.74
C ILE A 142 -0.27 39.80 10.82
N THR A 143 0.43 39.75 9.71
CA THR A 143 1.76 40.33 9.54
C THR A 143 1.62 41.63 8.75
N LEU A 144 2.01 42.72 9.36
CA LEU A 144 2.00 44.07 8.77
C LEU A 144 3.44 44.49 8.51
N GLN A 145 3.76 44.86 7.28
CA GLN A 145 5.00 45.56 6.94
C GLN A 145 4.74 47.04 6.90
N TRP A 146 5.47 47.79 7.73
CA TRP A 146 5.28 49.23 7.89
C TRP A 146 6.17 50.01 6.94
N ALA A 147 5.61 51.06 6.36
CA ALA A 147 6.38 52.09 5.64
C ALA A 147 6.70 53.28 6.56
N ASP A 148 7.82 53.91 6.30
CA ASP A 148 8.24 55.21 6.91
C ASP A 148 8.30 55.22 8.44
N LEU A 149 8.64 54.09 9.07
CA LEU A 149 8.84 54.02 10.52
C LEU A 149 9.97 54.95 11.00
N PRO A 150 9.90 55.52 12.25
CA PRO A 150 11.01 56.26 12.83
C PRO A 150 12.21 55.33 13.08
N TYR A 151 13.35 55.68 12.50
CA TYR A 151 14.59 54.88 12.56
C TYR A 151 15.42 55.07 13.85
N SER A 152 14.92 55.84 14.83
CA SER A 152 15.62 56.09 16.08
C SER A 152 15.71 54.83 16.95
N GLU A 153 16.75 54.69 17.76
CA GLU A 153 16.94 53.55 18.67
C GLU A 153 15.88 53.50 19.78
N GLY A 154 15.21 54.62 20.10
CA GLY A 154 14.09 54.70 21.04
C GLY A 154 12.71 54.59 20.39
N GLY A 155 12.64 54.49 19.02
CA GLY A 155 11.39 54.36 18.28
C GLY A 155 10.44 55.54 18.48
N PHE A 156 9.18 55.26 18.81
CA PHE A 156 8.17 56.30 19.05
C PHE A 156 8.47 57.17 20.27
N TYR A 157 9.12 56.65 21.30
CA TYR A 157 9.52 57.47 22.43
C TYR A 157 10.36 58.69 21.99
N ASP A 158 11.32 58.50 21.09
CA ASP A 158 12.16 59.59 20.58
C ASP A 158 11.40 60.54 19.64
N LEU A 159 10.44 60.00 18.87
CA LEU A 159 9.64 60.82 17.95
C LEU A 159 8.72 61.81 18.70
N TYR A 160 8.11 61.33 19.80
CA TYR A 160 7.05 62.07 20.51
C TYR A 160 7.54 62.82 21.75
N GLN A 161 8.86 63.01 21.95
CA GLN A 161 9.41 63.71 23.12
C GLN A 161 8.86 65.10 23.35
N ALA A 162 8.50 65.82 22.28
CA ALA A 162 7.99 67.18 22.35
C ALA A 162 6.45 67.28 22.58
N TYR A 163 5.76 66.14 22.55
CA TYR A 163 4.31 66.07 22.71
C TYR A 163 3.96 66.05 24.21
N LYS A 164 2.77 66.58 24.55
CA LYS A 164 2.29 66.59 25.94
C LYS A 164 1.82 65.20 26.39
N THR A 165 1.27 64.45 25.45
CA THR A 165 0.85 63.09 25.70
C THR A 165 2.09 62.16 25.63
N PRO A 166 2.43 61.45 26.69
CA PRO A 166 3.55 60.50 26.64
C PRO A 166 3.21 59.34 25.73
N ILE A 167 3.95 59.20 24.64
CA ILE A 167 3.79 58.14 23.66
C ILE A 167 5.12 57.36 23.56
N ASP A 168 5.05 56.04 23.72
CA ASP A 168 6.13 55.08 23.51
C ASP A 168 5.68 53.93 22.60
N ASN A 169 6.55 52.98 22.35
CA ASN A 169 6.25 51.86 21.45
C ASN A 169 5.08 50.97 21.94
N THR A 170 4.75 50.98 23.23
CA THR A 170 3.70 50.14 23.84
C THR A 170 2.36 50.89 23.94
N THR A 171 2.34 52.15 23.60
CA THR A 171 1.15 53.03 23.77
C THR A 171 0.04 52.69 22.79
N PHE A 172 0.42 52.29 21.57
CA PHE A 172 -0.57 51.97 20.53
C PHE A 172 -1.13 50.55 20.73
N LYS A 173 -2.36 50.48 21.25
CA LYS A 173 -3.05 49.18 21.47
C LYS A 173 -4.21 49.01 20.55
N ILE A 174 -4.44 47.76 20.20
CA ILE A 174 -5.51 47.34 19.30
C ILE A 174 -6.33 46.21 19.90
N GLU A 175 -7.52 46.01 19.37
CA GLU A 175 -8.41 44.90 19.68
C GLU A 175 -8.95 44.30 18.40
N TRP A 176 -9.17 42.94 18.46
CA TRP A 176 -9.83 42.22 17.41
C TRP A 176 -11.33 42.24 17.59
N GLU A 177 -12.04 42.43 16.51
CA GLU A 177 -13.48 42.29 16.41
C GLU A 177 -13.82 41.37 15.23
N LYS A 178 -14.92 40.63 15.32
CA LYS A 178 -15.46 39.85 14.23
C LYS A 178 -16.86 40.34 13.86
N LEU A 179 -17.22 40.19 12.59
CA LEU A 179 -18.56 40.43 12.12
C LEU A 179 -19.44 39.21 12.44
N THR A 180 -20.55 39.45 13.14
CA THR A 180 -21.54 38.42 13.45
C THR A 180 -22.92 39.05 13.40
N ASP A 181 -23.83 38.52 12.58
CA ASP A 181 -25.19 39.05 12.37
C ASP A 181 -25.22 40.57 12.10
N GLN A 182 -24.35 41.01 11.19
CA GLN A 182 -24.14 42.42 10.80
C GLN A 182 -23.65 43.33 11.92
N LYS A 183 -23.21 42.78 13.06
CA LYS A 183 -22.66 43.54 14.17
C LYS A 183 -21.22 43.19 14.43
N TRP A 184 -20.42 44.17 14.80
CA TRP A 184 -19.03 43.96 15.19
C TRP A 184 -18.99 43.57 16.67
N VAL A 185 -18.45 42.39 16.94
CA VAL A 185 -18.32 41.83 18.28
C VAL A 185 -16.86 41.73 18.66
N LYS A 186 -16.48 42.33 19.77
CA LYS A 186 -15.12 42.24 20.32
C LYS A 186 -14.77 40.80 20.71
N LEU A 187 -13.56 40.38 20.39
CA LEU A 187 -13.03 39.09 20.79
C LEU A 187 -12.41 39.18 22.21
N PRO A 188 -12.71 38.22 23.10
CA PRO A 188 -12.23 38.27 24.46
C PRO A 188 -10.72 38.05 24.56
N GLY A 189 -10.01 38.95 25.26
CA GLY A 189 -8.57 38.85 25.47
C GLY A 189 -7.75 39.14 24.20
N SER A 190 -8.28 39.92 23.27
CA SER A 190 -7.66 40.26 21.99
C SER A 190 -6.82 41.55 22.01
N THR A 191 -6.67 42.20 23.15
CA THR A 191 -5.89 43.42 23.27
C THR A 191 -4.39 43.12 23.15
N SER A 192 -3.73 43.80 22.19
CA SER A 192 -2.28 43.68 21.96
C SER A 192 -1.67 45.01 21.51
N CYS A 193 -0.33 45.09 21.52
CA CYS A 193 0.38 46.21 20.92
C CYS A 193 0.31 46.14 19.39
N LEU A 194 0.20 47.31 18.74
CA LEU A 194 0.18 47.38 17.28
C LEU A 194 1.57 47.20 16.66
N PHE A 195 2.61 47.70 17.33
CA PHE A 195 3.98 47.68 16.83
C PHE A 195 4.84 46.71 17.61
N ASN A 196 5.79 46.08 16.93
CA ASN A 196 6.79 45.22 17.53
C ASN A 196 8.15 45.93 17.55
N THR A 197 9.00 45.53 18.50
CA THR A 197 10.41 45.95 18.53
C THR A 197 11.31 44.79 18.06
N LYS A 198 12.55 45.09 17.63
CA LYS A 198 13.47 44.08 17.08
C LYS A 198 13.75 42.90 18.01
N ASN A 199 13.49 43.02 19.30
CA ASN A 199 13.75 41.99 20.32
C ASN A 199 12.58 41.02 20.59
N LYS A 200 11.70 40.80 19.64
CA LYS A 200 10.51 39.92 19.74
C LYS A 200 9.44 40.30 20.79
N HIS A 201 9.78 41.11 21.78
CA HIS A 201 8.85 41.66 22.77
C HIS A 201 8.77 43.17 22.62
N THR A 202 7.56 43.72 22.59
CA THR A 202 7.37 45.17 22.48
C THR A 202 7.96 45.85 23.73
N SER A 203 9.07 46.56 23.56
CA SER A 203 9.72 47.34 24.60
C SER A 203 9.31 48.81 24.50
N PRO A 204 9.05 49.53 25.62
CA PRO A 204 8.68 50.93 25.59
C PRO A 204 9.71 51.82 24.86
N ARG A 205 10.97 51.48 24.98
CA ARG A 205 12.10 52.17 24.33
C ARG A 205 12.94 51.14 23.60
N GLY A 206 12.81 51.10 22.31
CA GLY A 206 13.59 50.18 21.48
C GLY A 206 13.34 50.45 20.00
N LYS A 207 14.26 50.04 19.18
CA LYS A 207 14.14 50.16 17.74
C LYS A 207 12.93 49.38 17.24
N LEU A 208 12.08 50.03 16.49
CA LEU A 208 10.90 49.41 15.89
C LEU A 208 11.30 48.34 14.86
N SER A 209 10.50 47.31 14.79
CA SER A 209 10.59 46.30 13.74
C SER A 209 9.81 46.79 12.52
N GLU A 210 10.36 46.58 11.33
CA GLU A 210 9.67 46.80 10.06
C GLU A 210 8.41 45.96 9.93
N TYR A 211 8.37 44.82 10.64
CA TYR A 211 7.23 43.92 10.66
C TYR A 211 6.59 43.87 12.05
N SER A 212 5.27 43.91 12.06
CA SER A 212 4.47 43.63 13.25
C SER A 212 3.64 42.36 13.02
N GLU A 213 3.69 41.45 13.94
CA GLU A 213 2.86 40.25 13.96
C GLU A 213 1.83 40.36 15.08
N ILE A 214 0.55 40.37 14.72
CA ILE A 214 -0.57 40.52 15.63
C ILE A 214 -1.35 39.21 15.61
N VAL A 215 -1.22 38.37 16.66
CA VAL A 215 -1.82 37.04 16.72
C VAL A 215 -2.99 37.02 17.70
N TYR A 216 -4.07 36.40 17.27
CA TYR A 216 -5.16 35.95 18.13
C TYR A 216 -5.18 34.41 18.18
N ASP A 217 -4.72 33.87 19.29
CA ASP A 217 -4.51 32.42 19.47
C ASP A 217 -5.66 31.80 20.29
N LYS A 218 -6.88 31.94 19.78
CA LYS A 218 -8.09 31.32 20.31
C LYS A 218 -9.07 31.02 19.18
N PRO A 219 -9.92 29.97 19.34
CA PRO A 219 -10.91 29.62 18.34
C PRO A 219 -11.91 30.73 18.04
N PHE A 220 -12.14 30.95 16.78
CA PHE A 220 -13.16 31.88 16.29
C PHE A 220 -14.48 31.11 16.15
N LYS A 221 -15.42 31.33 17.09
CA LYS A 221 -16.74 30.71 17.06
C LYS A 221 -17.70 31.46 16.12
N ASN A 222 -18.57 30.74 15.43
CA ASN A 222 -19.64 31.29 14.58
C ASN A 222 -19.17 32.31 13.53
N ILE A 223 -18.18 31.90 12.73
CA ILE A 223 -17.70 32.73 11.60
C ILE A 223 -18.02 32.13 10.24
N THR A 224 -18.47 30.86 10.19
CA THR A 224 -18.67 30.13 8.95
C THR A 224 -19.80 30.73 8.13
N VAL A 225 -19.50 31.10 6.89
CA VAL A 225 -20.44 31.70 5.92
C VAL A 225 -21.02 30.56 5.07
N SER A 226 -22.33 30.60 4.86
CA SER A 226 -23.07 29.65 4.01
C SER A 226 -23.31 30.15 2.59
N THR A 227 -22.86 31.39 2.27
CA THR A 227 -23.04 32.00 0.95
C THR A 227 -21.97 31.55 -0.04
N GLU A 228 -22.28 31.63 -1.34
CA GLU A 228 -21.30 31.35 -2.40
C GLU A 228 -20.24 32.46 -2.47
N GLU A 229 -19.06 32.14 -2.99
CA GLU A 229 -17.91 33.06 -3.05
C GLU A 229 -18.23 34.41 -3.77
N GLU A 230 -19.02 34.32 -4.84
CA GLU A 230 -19.45 35.48 -5.62
C GLU A 230 -20.28 36.50 -4.81
N GLN A 231 -20.95 36.00 -3.78
CA GLN A 231 -21.79 36.82 -2.89
C GLN A 231 -21.03 37.34 -1.65
N TYR A 232 -19.78 36.91 -1.45
CA TYR A 232 -18.95 37.31 -0.33
C TYR A 232 -18.42 38.76 -0.52
N GLN A 233 -19.19 39.74 0.02
CA GLN A 233 -18.89 41.17 -0.06
C GLN A 233 -19.09 41.81 1.30
N TYR A 234 -18.23 42.78 1.67
CA TYR A 234 -18.25 43.46 2.96
C TYR A 234 -19.63 44.04 3.33
N THR A 235 -20.33 44.63 2.38
CA THR A 235 -21.64 45.29 2.59
C THR A 235 -22.82 44.31 2.63
N LYS A 236 -22.66 43.11 2.11
CA LYS A 236 -23.76 42.11 1.97
C LYS A 236 -23.65 40.96 2.96
N THR A 237 -22.43 40.61 3.34
CA THR A 237 -22.18 39.45 4.17
C THR A 237 -22.46 39.73 5.63
N GLN A 238 -23.17 38.85 6.32
CA GLN A 238 -23.52 39.01 7.72
C GLN A 238 -22.41 38.61 8.69
N GLN A 239 -21.43 37.84 8.24
CA GLN A 239 -20.32 37.33 9.02
C GLN A 239 -19.12 36.98 8.14
N GLY A 240 -17.97 36.60 8.74
CA GLY A 240 -16.78 36.19 8.02
C GLY A 240 -15.75 37.28 7.74
N PHE A 241 -16.04 38.51 8.13
CA PHE A 241 -15.05 39.62 8.17
C PHE A 241 -14.51 39.82 9.57
N PHE A 242 -13.27 40.26 9.64
CA PHE A 242 -12.57 40.62 10.87
C PHE A 242 -12.15 42.04 10.83
N ARG A 243 -12.04 42.65 12.01
CA ARG A 243 -11.67 44.05 12.15
C ARG A 243 -10.65 44.23 13.28
N ILE A 244 -9.64 45.05 13.03
CA ILE A 244 -8.70 45.54 14.03
C ILE A 244 -9.04 46.98 14.34
N ARG A 245 -9.26 47.27 15.62
CA ARG A 245 -9.66 48.57 16.09
C ARG A 245 -8.59 49.14 17.02
N LEU A 246 -8.20 50.40 16.80
CA LEU A 246 -7.29 51.13 17.68
C LEU A 246 -8.01 51.54 18.98
N THR A 247 -7.50 51.12 20.12
CA THR A 247 -8.10 51.39 21.44
C THR A 247 -7.36 52.44 22.23
N ASP A 248 -6.08 52.54 22.05
CA ASP A 248 -5.20 53.51 22.72
C ASP A 248 -4.13 54.05 21.76
N PRO A 249 -3.66 55.28 21.98
CA PRO A 249 -4.09 56.31 22.96
C PRO A 249 -5.33 57.09 22.48
N ASN A 250 -5.96 57.85 23.40
CA ASN A 250 -7.16 58.65 23.07
C ASN A 250 -6.95 59.63 21.93
N GLY A 251 -5.77 60.23 21.83
CA GLY A 251 -5.39 61.19 20.77
C GLY A 251 -4.90 60.52 19.48
N GLY A 252 -5.00 59.18 19.36
CA GLY A 252 -4.47 58.42 18.21
C GLY A 252 -2.98 58.66 18.04
N PHE A 253 -2.54 58.94 16.83
CA PHE A 253 -1.13 59.19 16.51
C PHE A 253 -0.68 60.63 16.74
N GLY A 254 -1.53 61.50 17.37
CA GLY A 254 -1.16 62.84 17.78
C GLY A 254 -1.30 63.91 16.70
N GLN A 255 -2.02 63.66 15.59
CA GLN A 255 -2.19 64.64 14.50
C GLN A 255 -2.86 65.96 14.98
N THR A 256 -3.88 65.84 15.82
CA THR A 256 -4.58 66.99 16.39
C THR A 256 -3.67 67.73 17.37
N GLU A 257 -2.98 67.07 18.23
CA GLU A 257 -2.02 67.63 19.19
C GLU A 257 -0.87 68.35 18.47
N TYR A 258 -0.34 67.72 17.42
CA TYR A 258 0.73 68.30 16.59
C TYR A 258 0.33 69.67 16.00
N ARG A 259 -0.86 69.78 15.41
CA ARG A 259 -1.34 71.05 14.81
C ARG A 259 -1.37 72.18 15.83
N MET A 260 -1.86 71.93 17.03
CA MET A 260 -1.91 72.92 18.11
C MET A 260 -0.49 73.23 18.64
N LEU A 261 0.35 72.20 18.87
CA LEU A 261 1.71 72.31 19.37
C LEU A 261 2.59 73.10 18.38
N PHE A 262 2.47 72.77 17.09
CA PHE A 262 3.18 73.45 16.00
C PHE A 262 2.83 74.91 15.93
N ALA A 263 1.53 75.27 15.93
CA ALA A 263 1.07 76.65 15.91
C ALA A 263 1.55 77.44 17.14
N ASP A 264 1.48 76.82 18.34
CA ASP A 264 1.92 77.47 19.58
C ASP A 264 3.44 77.73 19.58
N ILE A 265 4.25 76.79 19.11
CA ILE A 265 5.69 76.96 19.00
C ILE A 265 6.07 77.96 17.94
N MET A 266 5.39 77.97 16.81
CA MET A 266 5.62 79.00 15.75
C MET A 266 5.32 80.43 16.24
N ILE A 267 4.19 80.60 16.95
CA ILE A 267 3.84 81.89 17.58
C ILE A 267 4.90 82.28 18.62
N ARG A 268 5.32 81.38 19.49
CA ARG A 268 6.37 81.69 20.47
C ARG A 268 7.72 82.01 19.83
N ASN A 269 8.12 81.29 18.79
CA ASN A 269 9.36 81.59 18.07
C ASN A 269 9.35 82.85 17.31
N SER A 270 8.20 83.42 16.92
CA SER A 270 8.09 84.71 16.30
C SER A 270 8.31 85.88 17.29
N HIS A 271 8.14 85.63 18.60
CA HIS A 271 8.29 86.66 19.66
C HIS A 271 9.52 86.50 20.51
N THR A 272 10.33 85.45 20.35
CA THR A 272 11.51 85.15 21.17
C THR A 272 12.76 85.01 20.34
N ARG A 273 13.92 85.58 20.82
CA ARG A 273 15.23 85.32 20.17
C ARG A 273 15.75 83.91 20.34
N LYS A 274 15.36 83.16 21.40
CA LYS A 274 15.71 81.78 21.64
C LYS A 274 14.61 80.88 21.01
N GLN A 275 14.91 80.33 19.87
CA GLN A 275 13.97 79.46 19.16
C GLN A 275 13.81 78.11 19.87
N THR A 276 12.57 77.67 20.08
CA THR A 276 12.23 76.34 20.52
C THR A 276 12.24 75.41 19.32
N PRO A 277 12.86 74.26 19.37
CA PRO A 277 12.81 73.31 18.22
C PRO A 277 11.38 72.93 17.86
N VAL A 278 11.08 72.96 16.56
CA VAL A 278 9.80 72.48 16.03
C VAL A 278 9.61 70.97 16.26
N PRO A 279 8.46 70.56 16.77
CA PRO A 279 8.19 69.17 16.99
C PRO A 279 8.21 68.36 15.66
N LYS A 280 8.70 67.18 15.71
CA LYS A 280 8.62 66.30 14.54
C LYS A 280 7.15 65.98 14.21
N PRO A 281 6.79 65.83 12.92
CA PRO A 281 5.43 65.46 12.54
C PRO A 281 5.10 64.07 13.10
N PRO A 282 3.83 63.82 13.44
CA PRO A 282 3.40 62.53 13.95
C PRO A 282 3.48 61.45 12.87
N TYR A 283 3.73 60.24 13.29
CA TYR A 283 3.73 59.10 12.38
C TYR A 283 2.31 58.84 11.86
N ASN A 284 2.18 58.61 10.58
CA ASN A 284 0.95 58.07 9.99
C ASN A 284 1.17 56.61 9.67
N PRO A 285 0.39 55.67 10.22
CA PRO A 285 0.62 54.24 10.01
C PRO A 285 0.33 53.84 8.56
N MET A 286 1.38 53.81 7.77
CA MET A 286 1.38 53.37 6.36
C MET A 286 1.82 51.92 6.26
N ILE A 287 1.10 51.14 5.47
CA ILE A 287 1.39 49.75 5.19
C ILE A 287 2.04 49.61 3.82
N GLU A 288 3.15 48.89 3.78
CA GLU A 288 3.82 48.44 2.55
C GLU A 288 3.24 47.09 2.07
N SER A 289 3.07 46.12 2.98
CA SER A 289 2.42 44.87 2.69
C SER A 289 1.67 44.30 3.89
N ILE A 290 0.66 43.51 3.63
CA ILE A 290 -0.14 42.79 4.63
C ILE A 290 -0.27 41.32 4.26
N GLY A 291 -0.08 40.47 5.22
CA GLY A 291 -0.28 39.05 5.07
C GLY A 291 -1.03 38.43 6.25
N ILE A 292 -1.73 37.37 6.02
CA ILE A 292 -2.43 36.63 7.07
C ILE A 292 -1.89 35.21 7.13
N GLY A 293 -1.66 34.73 8.35
CA GLY A 293 -1.49 33.34 8.69
C GLY A 293 -2.66 32.87 9.52
N TYR A 294 -3.11 31.63 9.31
CA TYR A 294 -4.15 31.04 10.14
C TYR A 294 -3.94 29.54 10.32
N SER A 295 -4.52 29.02 11.39
CA SER A 295 -4.71 27.57 11.56
C SER A 295 -6.20 27.27 11.64
N ALA A 296 -6.60 26.20 10.96
CA ALA A 296 -7.95 25.68 11.01
C ALA A 296 -7.91 24.18 11.33
N GLU A 297 -8.88 23.72 12.09
CA GLU A 297 -8.97 22.32 12.49
C GLU A 297 -10.42 21.87 12.46
N GLU A 298 -10.68 20.73 11.82
CA GLU A 298 -11.98 20.09 11.82
C GLU A 298 -11.83 18.60 12.10
N GLU A 299 -12.71 18.06 12.92
CA GLU A 299 -12.70 16.65 13.32
C GLU A 299 -14.06 16.02 13.05
N TYR A 300 -14.02 14.87 12.39
CA TYR A 300 -15.18 14.07 12.03
C TYR A 300 -15.14 12.76 12.82
N PHE A 301 -16.23 12.46 13.54
CA PHE A 301 -16.39 11.20 14.28
C PHE A 301 -17.40 10.31 13.57
N PHE A 302 -17.02 9.06 13.30
CA PHE A 302 -17.87 8.09 12.64
C PHE A 302 -18.61 7.23 13.68
N ASN A 303 -19.52 7.88 14.42
CA ASN A 303 -20.30 7.28 15.52
C ASN A 303 -21.79 7.67 15.47
N GLY A 304 -22.30 8.04 14.32
CA GLY A 304 -23.71 8.42 14.11
C GLY A 304 -24.00 9.91 14.03
N ASP A 305 -23.07 10.78 14.44
CA ASP A 305 -23.30 12.23 14.56
C ASP A 305 -22.61 13.07 13.47
N THR A 306 -22.06 12.45 12.43
CA THR A 306 -21.31 13.16 11.37
C THR A 306 -22.25 13.99 10.50
N PRO A 307 -22.01 15.32 10.37
CA PRO A 307 -22.76 16.17 9.45
C PRO A 307 -22.59 15.72 8.01
N ARG A 308 -23.68 15.42 7.33
CA ARG A 308 -23.74 14.74 6.02
C ARG A 308 -23.08 15.51 4.86
N ASP A 309 -23.00 16.82 4.93
CA ASP A 309 -22.61 17.65 3.79
C ASP A 309 -21.13 18.06 3.76
N ARG A 310 -20.35 17.70 4.78
CA ARG A 310 -18.98 18.24 4.95
C ARG A 310 -17.86 17.26 4.67
N CYS A 311 -18.09 15.95 4.72
CA CYS A 311 -17.06 14.96 4.48
C CYS A 311 -17.58 13.86 3.55
N ARG A 312 -16.90 13.65 2.42
CA ARG A 312 -17.15 12.54 1.51
C ARG A 312 -15.90 11.67 1.46
N ILE A 313 -16.09 10.36 1.53
CA ILE A 313 -15.01 9.39 1.53
C ILE A 313 -15.27 8.40 0.41
N TYR A 314 -14.23 8.12 -0.35
CA TYR A 314 -14.26 7.20 -1.47
C TYR A 314 -13.22 6.09 -1.26
N HIS A 315 -13.64 4.84 -1.46
CA HIS A 315 -12.71 3.74 -1.67
C HIS A 315 -12.38 3.64 -3.16
N ILE A 316 -11.10 3.65 -3.47
CA ILE A 316 -10.62 3.55 -4.86
C ILE A 316 -10.16 2.13 -5.10
N HIS A 317 -10.74 1.49 -6.11
CA HIS A 317 -10.38 0.19 -6.63
C HIS A 317 -9.75 0.36 -8.02
N PRO A 318 -9.03 -0.64 -8.52
CA PRO A 318 -8.48 -0.57 -9.88
C PRO A 318 -9.50 -0.21 -10.96
N LEU A 319 -10.76 -0.65 -10.80
CA LEU A 319 -11.81 -0.53 -11.83
C LEU A 319 -13.00 0.36 -11.43
N ARG A 320 -13.09 0.76 -10.19
CA ARG A 320 -14.21 1.59 -9.71
C ARG A 320 -13.83 2.45 -8.53
N GLN A 321 -14.58 3.53 -8.35
CA GLN A 321 -14.62 4.27 -7.10
C GLN A 321 -15.97 4.00 -6.43
N LYS A 322 -15.93 3.74 -5.13
CA LYS A 322 -17.11 3.55 -4.31
C LYS A 322 -17.17 4.67 -3.29
N GLU A 323 -18.19 5.52 -3.38
CA GLU A 323 -18.50 6.46 -2.31
C GLU A 323 -19.08 5.71 -1.12
N LEU A 324 -18.56 6.00 0.07
CA LEU A 324 -19.12 5.48 1.30
C LEU A 324 -20.39 6.28 1.62
N HIS A 325 -21.53 5.61 1.67
CA HIS A 325 -22.81 6.23 1.94
C HIS A 325 -22.95 6.56 3.44
N GLU A 326 -23.92 7.40 3.75
CA GLU A 326 -24.23 7.84 5.13
C GLU A 326 -24.38 6.69 6.12
N ILE A 327 -24.94 5.55 5.70
CA ILE A 327 -25.11 4.36 6.56
C ILE A 327 -23.74 3.78 6.94
N ASP A 328 -22.79 3.76 5.97
CA ASP A 328 -21.45 3.24 6.19
C ASP A 328 -20.65 4.16 7.13
N LEU A 329 -20.87 5.47 7.06
CA LEU A 329 -20.17 6.48 7.89
C LEU A 329 -20.75 6.66 9.30
N ARG A 330 -21.86 5.99 9.64
CA ARG A 330 -22.40 5.97 11.00
C ARG A 330 -21.63 5.08 11.97
N HIS A 331 -20.78 4.22 11.44
CA HIS A 331 -19.97 3.28 12.19
C HIS A 331 -18.52 3.36 11.74
N PRO A 332 -17.57 2.92 12.56
CA PRO A 332 -16.20 2.73 12.09
C PRO A 332 -16.18 1.89 10.82
N PHE A 333 -15.52 2.37 9.78
CA PHE A 333 -15.44 1.70 8.48
C PHE A 333 -13.99 1.27 8.18
N PRO A 334 -13.77 0.20 7.43
CA PRO A 334 -12.42 -0.25 7.07
C PRO A 334 -11.71 0.80 6.20
N MET A 335 -10.42 1.01 6.42
CA MET A 335 -9.61 1.99 5.67
C MET A 335 -9.57 1.69 4.17
N VAL A 336 -9.66 0.41 3.80
CA VAL A 336 -9.81 -0.07 2.42
C VAL A 336 -10.95 -1.09 2.38
N GLU A 337 -11.59 -1.24 1.23
CA GLU A 337 -12.68 -2.22 1.10
C GLU A 337 -12.18 -3.63 1.38
N VAL A 338 -12.93 -4.37 2.18
CA VAL A 338 -12.66 -5.78 2.45
C VAL A 338 -13.39 -6.60 1.39
N PRO A 339 -12.68 -7.47 0.65
CA PRO A 339 -13.33 -8.39 -0.29
C PRO A 339 -14.32 -9.30 0.43
N THR A 340 -15.43 -9.57 -0.22
CA THR A 340 -16.46 -10.50 0.28
C THR A 340 -16.13 -11.96 -0.02
N GLU A 341 -15.20 -12.18 -0.95
CA GLU A 341 -14.74 -13.51 -1.37
C GLU A 341 -13.50 -13.92 -0.52
N ASP A 342 -13.34 -15.21 -0.30
CA ASP A 342 -12.21 -15.78 0.44
C ASP A 342 -10.86 -15.51 -0.23
N GLY A 343 -10.85 -15.41 -1.58
CA GLY A 343 -9.69 -15.03 -2.38
C GLY A 343 -10.07 -14.47 -3.74
N ILE A 344 -9.34 -13.46 -4.19
CA ILE A 344 -9.50 -12.88 -5.52
C ILE A 344 -8.14 -12.48 -6.07
N ILE A 345 -7.93 -12.75 -7.37
CA ILE A 345 -6.77 -12.31 -8.12
C ILE A 345 -7.29 -11.53 -9.33
N LEU A 346 -6.71 -10.36 -9.58
CA LEU A 346 -7.01 -9.50 -10.71
C LEU A 346 -5.79 -9.42 -11.63
N PHE A 347 -6.00 -9.57 -12.94
CA PHE A 347 -4.97 -9.47 -13.96
C PHE A 347 -5.31 -8.29 -14.88
N GLY A 348 -4.47 -7.24 -14.88
CA GLY A 348 -4.52 -6.16 -15.85
C GLY A 348 -3.66 -6.51 -17.06
N ILE A 349 -4.24 -6.52 -18.25
CA ILE A 349 -3.60 -6.94 -19.49
C ILE A 349 -3.57 -5.76 -20.45
N GLY A 350 -2.37 -5.23 -20.69
CA GLY A 350 -2.16 -4.16 -21.64
C GLY A 350 -2.16 -4.64 -23.10
N ASN A 351 -2.37 -3.71 -24.03
CA ASN A 351 -2.34 -3.95 -25.50
C ASN A 351 -3.23 -5.10 -25.96
N SER A 352 -4.43 -5.25 -25.38
CA SER A 352 -5.32 -6.38 -25.57
C SER A 352 -6.43 -6.13 -26.59
N ILE A 353 -6.55 -4.91 -27.17
CA ILE A 353 -7.60 -4.55 -28.13
C ILE A 353 -7.62 -5.50 -29.34
N GLY A 354 -8.81 -5.93 -29.70
CA GLY A 354 -9.04 -6.82 -30.84
C GLY A 354 -8.84 -8.31 -30.57
N ASN A 355 -8.34 -8.67 -29.38
CA ASN A 355 -8.22 -10.08 -28.98
C ASN A 355 -9.55 -10.59 -28.43
N ASP A 356 -9.91 -11.81 -28.78
CA ASP A 356 -11.05 -12.55 -28.26
C ASP A 356 -10.64 -13.78 -27.44
N GLN A 357 -9.36 -14.13 -27.47
CA GLN A 357 -8.79 -15.24 -26.72
C GLN A 357 -7.63 -14.75 -25.88
N ILE A 358 -7.68 -15.09 -24.58
CA ILE A 358 -6.61 -14.79 -23.61
C ILE A 358 -6.06 -16.11 -23.11
N ARG A 359 -4.75 -16.25 -23.27
CA ARG A 359 -4.03 -17.44 -22.86
C ARG A 359 -2.98 -17.06 -21.83
N LEU A 360 -3.11 -17.62 -20.61
CA LEU A 360 -2.25 -17.37 -19.47
C LEU A 360 -1.51 -18.64 -19.08
N PHE A 361 -0.22 -18.52 -18.82
CA PHE A 361 0.58 -19.58 -18.22
C PHE A 361 0.95 -19.18 -16.81
N PHE A 362 0.59 -20.04 -15.86
CA PHE A 362 0.87 -19.88 -14.44
C PHE A 362 2.08 -20.71 -14.05
N GLU A 363 3.14 -20.06 -13.58
CA GLU A 363 4.23 -20.70 -12.90
C GLU A 363 3.93 -20.72 -11.41
N MET A 364 3.64 -21.92 -10.87
CA MET A 364 3.21 -22.10 -9.49
C MET A 364 4.34 -22.75 -8.67
N ALA A 365 4.33 -22.51 -7.37
CA ALA A 365 5.16 -23.31 -6.47
C ALA A 365 4.67 -24.75 -6.46
N ALA A 366 5.59 -25.71 -6.46
CA ALA A 366 5.24 -27.13 -6.39
C ALA A 366 4.52 -27.43 -5.07
N LEU A 367 3.33 -28.00 -5.18
CA LEU A 367 2.55 -28.44 -4.04
C LEU A 367 2.91 -29.89 -3.72
N LYS A 368 3.78 -30.09 -2.74
CA LYS A 368 4.26 -31.42 -2.31
C LYS A 368 3.36 -31.97 -1.19
N ARG A 369 2.06 -32.00 -1.41
CA ARG A 369 1.08 -32.62 -0.52
C ARG A 369 -0.12 -33.10 -1.31
N GLU A 370 -0.79 -34.10 -0.79
CA GLU A 370 -2.07 -34.55 -1.30
C GLU A 370 -3.17 -33.57 -0.87
N ILE A 371 -4.12 -33.32 -1.77
CA ILE A 371 -5.37 -32.61 -1.47
C ILE A 371 -6.51 -33.52 -1.89
N GLY A 372 -7.32 -33.94 -0.91
CA GLY A 372 -8.53 -34.73 -1.20
C GLY A 372 -9.48 -33.97 -2.12
N LYS A 373 -10.16 -34.71 -2.99
CA LYS A 373 -11.10 -34.13 -4.02
C LYS A 373 -12.15 -33.21 -3.39
N GLU A 374 -12.54 -33.43 -2.14
CA GLU A 374 -13.47 -32.63 -1.37
C GLU A 374 -12.93 -31.28 -0.90
N TYR A 375 -11.60 -31.10 -0.91
CA TYR A 375 -10.90 -29.88 -0.46
C TYR A 375 -10.26 -29.09 -1.61
N LEU A 376 -10.62 -29.42 -2.85
CA LEU A 376 -10.13 -28.67 -4.01
C LEU A 376 -10.66 -27.23 -4.02
N PRO A 377 -9.84 -26.24 -4.36
CA PRO A 377 -10.30 -24.86 -4.51
C PRO A 377 -11.38 -24.74 -5.61
N CYS A 378 -12.37 -23.88 -5.37
CA CYS A 378 -13.38 -23.56 -6.36
C CYS A 378 -13.02 -22.23 -7.03
N VAL A 379 -12.43 -22.27 -8.21
CA VAL A 379 -12.00 -21.09 -8.96
C VAL A 379 -13.06 -20.72 -10.00
N GLN A 380 -13.50 -19.47 -9.98
CA GLN A 380 -14.42 -18.90 -10.94
C GLN A 380 -13.75 -17.74 -11.68
N TRP A 381 -13.71 -17.84 -13.00
CA TRP A 381 -13.16 -16.82 -13.87
C TRP A 381 -14.22 -15.80 -14.30
N SER A 382 -13.83 -14.52 -14.34
CA SER A 382 -14.68 -13.42 -14.80
C SER A 382 -13.83 -12.39 -15.53
N PHE A 383 -14.44 -11.60 -16.40
CA PHE A 383 -13.81 -10.47 -17.07
C PHE A 383 -14.63 -9.19 -16.83
N PHE A 384 -13.99 -8.05 -16.92
CA PHE A 384 -14.64 -6.75 -16.81
C PHE A 384 -15.07 -6.26 -18.20
N ASN A 385 -16.36 -6.03 -18.39
CA ASN A 385 -16.93 -5.61 -19.68
C ASN A 385 -17.04 -4.09 -19.86
N GLY A 386 -16.30 -3.30 -19.06
CA GLY A 386 -16.36 -1.84 -19.01
C GLY A 386 -17.40 -1.28 -18.04
N LYS A 387 -18.37 -2.09 -17.58
CA LYS A 387 -19.42 -1.69 -16.63
C LYS A 387 -19.49 -2.58 -15.39
N GLN A 388 -19.36 -3.88 -15.58
CA GLN A 388 -19.50 -4.88 -14.52
C GLN A 388 -18.64 -6.10 -14.81
N TRP A 389 -18.41 -6.90 -13.77
CA TRP A 389 -17.80 -8.21 -13.91
C TRP A 389 -18.78 -9.22 -14.50
N GLU A 390 -18.36 -9.89 -15.55
CA GLU A 390 -19.12 -10.92 -16.24
C GLU A 390 -18.42 -12.26 -16.10
N PHE A 391 -19.18 -13.31 -15.72
CA PHE A 391 -18.63 -14.64 -15.53
C PHE A 391 -18.34 -15.31 -16.87
N ILE A 392 -17.18 -15.94 -16.94
CA ILE A 392 -16.79 -16.78 -18.07
C ILE A 392 -17.58 -18.10 -17.97
N LYS A 393 -18.39 -18.38 -19.00
CA LYS A 393 -19.16 -19.61 -19.05
C LYS A 393 -18.23 -20.82 -19.17
N PRO A 394 -18.59 -22.00 -18.63
CA PRO A 394 -17.75 -23.19 -18.70
C PRO A 394 -17.31 -23.57 -20.13
N GLY A 395 -18.14 -23.33 -21.14
CA GLY A 395 -17.79 -23.58 -22.54
C GLY A 395 -16.79 -22.58 -23.14
N ASN A 396 -16.57 -21.43 -22.48
CA ASN A 396 -15.62 -20.40 -22.89
C ASN A 396 -14.28 -20.51 -22.15
N LEU A 397 -14.18 -21.36 -21.15
CA LEU A 397 -12.92 -21.79 -20.56
C LEU A 397 -12.43 -22.99 -21.38
N LEU A 398 -11.58 -22.72 -22.38
CA LEU A 398 -11.14 -23.73 -23.34
C LEU A 398 -10.22 -24.77 -22.71
N SER A 399 -9.40 -24.35 -21.77
CA SER A 399 -8.48 -25.22 -21.05
C SER A 399 -8.12 -24.61 -19.69
N ASP A 400 -8.13 -25.44 -18.65
CA ASP A 400 -7.50 -25.15 -17.35
C ASP A 400 -6.66 -26.37 -16.94
N THR A 401 -5.35 -26.28 -17.19
CA THR A 401 -4.39 -27.33 -16.77
C THR A 401 -3.75 -27.01 -15.42
N THR A 402 -4.18 -25.91 -14.76
CA THR A 402 -3.71 -25.59 -13.41
C THR A 402 -4.41 -26.43 -12.34
N GLY A 403 -5.54 -27.05 -12.67
CA GLY A 403 -6.37 -27.79 -11.71
C GLY A 403 -6.91 -26.87 -10.60
N ASN A 404 -7.54 -25.77 -10.98
CA ASN A 404 -8.05 -24.76 -10.05
C ASN A 404 -6.92 -24.05 -9.24
N LEU A 405 -5.88 -23.62 -9.92
CA LEU A 405 -4.72 -22.88 -9.32
C LEU A 405 -3.95 -23.73 -8.28
N LEU A 406 -3.87 -25.03 -8.49
CA LEU A 406 -3.06 -25.93 -7.67
C LEU A 406 -1.66 -26.18 -8.26
N ASN A 407 -1.55 -26.17 -9.59
CA ASN A 407 -0.34 -26.61 -10.28
C ASN A 407 0.10 -25.61 -11.34
N THR A 408 1.37 -25.63 -11.70
CA THR A 408 1.88 -24.95 -12.89
C THR A 408 1.09 -25.42 -14.11
N GLY A 409 0.51 -24.51 -14.86
CA GLY A 409 -0.37 -24.87 -15.96
C GLY A 409 -0.81 -23.69 -16.80
N LEU A 410 -1.70 -23.95 -17.72
CA LEU A 410 -2.25 -23.01 -18.69
C LEU A 410 -3.75 -22.84 -18.46
N VAL A 411 -4.19 -21.59 -18.51
CA VAL A 411 -5.59 -21.21 -18.57
C VAL A 411 -5.84 -20.52 -19.90
N ASP A 412 -6.78 -21.03 -20.67
CA ASP A 412 -7.14 -20.52 -21.98
C ASP A 412 -8.62 -20.12 -21.98
N VAL A 413 -8.87 -18.83 -22.18
CA VAL A 413 -10.20 -18.22 -22.07
C VAL A 413 -10.60 -17.63 -23.41
N LEU A 414 -11.80 -17.97 -23.89
CA LEU A 414 -12.43 -17.35 -25.03
C LEU A 414 -13.45 -16.31 -24.54
N LEU A 415 -13.31 -15.08 -24.97
CA LEU A 415 -14.25 -14.00 -24.68
C LEU A 415 -15.45 -14.06 -25.66
N PRO A 416 -16.63 -13.58 -25.23
CA PRO A 416 -17.83 -13.59 -26.09
C PRO A 416 -17.69 -12.64 -27.29
N SER A 417 -16.80 -11.68 -27.24
CA SER A 417 -16.47 -10.74 -28.31
C SER A 417 -15.04 -10.25 -28.16
N PRO A 418 -14.42 -9.74 -29.25
CA PRO A 418 -13.11 -9.09 -29.15
C PRO A 418 -13.11 -7.90 -28.19
N ILE A 419 -11.99 -7.69 -27.53
CA ILE A 419 -11.81 -6.60 -26.57
C ILE A 419 -11.91 -5.27 -27.28
N SER A 420 -12.82 -4.41 -26.83
CA SER A 420 -13.04 -3.04 -27.33
C SER A 420 -12.51 -2.00 -26.33
N GLU A 421 -12.32 -0.75 -26.78
CA GLU A 421 -11.89 0.35 -25.92
C GLU A 421 -12.81 0.58 -24.71
N GLU A 422 -14.11 0.29 -24.85
CA GLU A 422 -15.09 0.43 -23.76
C GLU A 422 -14.87 -0.55 -22.60
N MET A 423 -14.14 -1.65 -22.84
CA MET A 423 -13.84 -2.69 -21.87
C MET A 423 -12.54 -2.42 -21.12
N LEU A 424 -11.80 -1.38 -21.49
CA LEU A 424 -10.53 -1.01 -20.88
C LEU A 424 -10.75 -0.07 -19.69
N ASP A 425 -9.81 -0.08 -18.77
CA ASP A 425 -9.75 0.90 -17.70
C ASP A 425 -9.12 2.24 -18.16
N ILE A 426 -8.95 3.18 -17.24
CA ILE A 426 -8.35 4.50 -17.49
C ILE A 426 -6.90 4.40 -18.01
N ASN A 427 -6.21 3.32 -17.69
CA ASN A 427 -4.82 3.08 -18.11
C ASN A 427 -4.72 2.34 -19.44
N GLY A 428 -5.85 1.90 -19.99
CA GLY A 428 -5.90 1.11 -21.21
C GLY A 428 -5.71 -0.39 -20.98
N ASP A 429 -5.89 -0.88 -19.75
CA ASP A 429 -5.75 -2.29 -19.41
C ASP A 429 -7.10 -3.02 -19.43
N PHE A 430 -7.12 -4.23 -20.00
CA PHE A 430 -8.24 -5.16 -19.90
C PHE A 430 -8.10 -6.02 -18.63
N TRP A 431 -9.21 -6.23 -17.92
CA TRP A 431 -9.18 -6.92 -16.62
C TRP A 431 -9.84 -8.27 -16.63
N LEU A 432 -9.09 -9.28 -16.17
CA LEU A 432 -9.54 -10.63 -15.90
C LEU A 432 -9.46 -10.90 -14.40
N SER A 433 -10.37 -11.69 -13.87
CA SER A 433 -10.45 -12.02 -12.43
C SER A 433 -10.57 -13.52 -12.24
N ALA A 434 -9.79 -14.05 -11.31
CA ALA A 434 -9.97 -15.39 -10.75
C ALA A 434 -10.46 -15.25 -9.30
N LYS A 435 -11.68 -15.70 -9.02
CA LYS A 435 -12.28 -15.72 -7.68
C LYS A 435 -12.25 -17.11 -7.11
N VAL A 436 -11.74 -17.26 -5.91
CA VAL A 436 -11.71 -18.51 -5.16
C VAL A 436 -12.72 -18.42 -4.05
N SER A 437 -13.79 -19.23 -4.13
CA SER A 437 -14.91 -19.17 -3.20
C SER A 437 -14.82 -20.21 -2.08
N CYS A 438 -13.92 -21.19 -2.19
CA CYS A 438 -13.73 -22.21 -1.15
C CYS A 438 -12.30 -22.72 -1.14
N HIS A 439 -11.83 -23.14 0.03
CA HIS A 439 -10.53 -23.77 0.24
C HIS A 439 -9.32 -22.98 -0.28
N THR A 440 -9.34 -21.66 -0.15
CA THR A 440 -8.26 -20.74 -0.58
C THR A 440 -6.88 -21.12 -0.02
N GLN A 441 -6.83 -21.66 1.21
CA GLN A 441 -5.62 -22.13 1.84
C GLN A 441 -4.95 -23.29 1.10
N ASN A 442 -5.67 -23.96 0.20
CA ASN A 442 -5.16 -25.06 -0.61
C ASN A 442 -4.59 -24.63 -1.95
N CYS A 443 -4.86 -23.39 -2.39
CA CYS A 443 -4.22 -22.83 -3.58
C CYS A 443 -2.71 -22.80 -3.42
N SER A 444 -1.99 -23.10 -4.51
CA SER A 444 -0.56 -22.97 -4.55
C SER A 444 -0.14 -21.50 -4.72
N SER A 445 1.05 -21.15 -4.28
CA SER A 445 1.59 -19.80 -4.47
C SER A 445 1.95 -19.57 -5.94
N ILE A 446 1.48 -18.49 -6.52
CA ILE A 446 1.83 -18.07 -7.88
C ILE A 446 3.20 -17.39 -7.83
N ARG A 447 4.15 -17.87 -8.66
CA ARG A 447 5.46 -17.24 -8.82
C ARG A 447 5.44 -16.18 -9.91
N ASN A 448 4.96 -16.58 -11.10
CA ASN A 448 4.86 -15.69 -12.26
C ASN A 448 3.61 -16.06 -13.08
N VAL A 449 3.15 -15.09 -13.89
CA VAL A 449 2.09 -15.27 -14.90
C VAL A 449 2.59 -14.71 -16.22
N TYR A 450 2.48 -15.50 -17.28
CA TYR A 450 2.95 -15.12 -18.61
C TYR A 450 1.78 -15.16 -19.60
N LEU A 451 1.79 -14.23 -20.56
CA LEU A 451 0.83 -14.18 -21.65
C LEU A 451 1.33 -14.95 -22.88
N ASN A 452 0.38 -15.41 -23.69
CA ASN A 452 0.62 -16.04 -24.99
C ASN A 452 1.58 -17.26 -24.92
N PRO A 453 1.39 -18.20 -23.99
CA PRO A 453 2.21 -19.38 -23.90
C PRO A 453 2.02 -20.28 -25.13
N VAL A 454 3.10 -20.92 -25.56
CA VAL A 454 3.08 -21.90 -26.64
C VAL A 454 3.70 -23.19 -26.15
N LYS A 455 3.06 -24.32 -26.43
CA LYS A 455 3.60 -25.64 -26.16
C LYS A 455 4.47 -26.07 -27.34
N ALA A 456 5.74 -26.33 -27.07
CA ALA A 456 6.67 -26.85 -28.05
C ALA A 456 7.07 -28.29 -27.73
N ARG A 457 7.34 -29.07 -28.73
CA ARG A 457 7.92 -30.42 -28.62
C ARG A 457 9.28 -30.38 -29.28
N LEU A 458 10.27 -30.95 -28.59
CA LEU A 458 11.60 -31.12 -29.16
C LEU A 458 11.56 -32.24 -30.21
N GLU A 459 11.93 -31.92 -31.43
CA GLU A 459 12.26 -32.88 -32.48
C GLU A 459 13.76 -32.95 -32.62
N ILE A 460 14.31 -34.14 -32.49
CA ILE A 460 15.74 -34.38 -32.55
C ILE A 460 16.02 -35.14 -33.87
N PRO A 461 16.87 -34.61 -34.76
CA PRO A 461 17.33 -35.36 -35.91
C PRO A 461 18.07 -36.66 -35.46
N GLU A 462 17.88 -37.78 -36.15
CA GLU A 462 18.50 -39.08 -35.82
C GLU A 462 20.02 -38.97 -35.64
N GLU A 463 20.66 -38.06 -36.36
CA GLU A 463 22.10 -37.79 -36.29
C GLU A 463 22.56 -37.13 -34.98
N MET A 464 21.64 -36.53 -34.22
CA MET A 464 21.91 -35.80 -32.95
C MET A 464 21.41 -36.52 -31.70
N GLU A 465 20.81 -37.67 -31.81
CA GLU A 465 20.27 -38.42 -30.65
C GLU A 465 21.32 -38.73 -29.54
N ALA A 466 22.59 -38.90 -29.97
CA ALA A 466 23.70 -39.11 -29.03
C ALA A 466 24.14 -37.87 -28.24
N LEU A 467 23.67 -36.67 -28.62
CA LEU A 467 24.00 -35.40 -27.96
C LEU A 467 22.99 -34.90 -26.97
N ILE A 468 21.92 -35.69 -26.70
CA ILE A 468 20.92 -35.35 -25.67
C ILE A 468 21.57 -35.59 -24.31
N SER A 469 22.02 -34.48 -23.72
CA SER A 469 22.55 -34.48 -22.37
C SER A 469 21.49 -34.02 -21.37
N GLU A 470 21.66 -34.39 -20.10
CA GLU A 470 20.86 -33.88 -18.98
C GLU A 470 20.81 -32.36 -18.89
N GLU A 471 21.72 -31.64 -19.56
CA GLU A 471 21.79 -30.20 -19.63
C GLU A 471 20.57 -29.58 -20.34
N LEU A 472 19.97 -30.25 -21.33
CA LEU A 472 18.76 -29.78 -22.01
C LEU A 472 17.52 -29.76 -21.07
N GLU A 473 17.48 -30.67 -20.11
CA GLU A 473 16.39 -30.74 -19.11
C GLU A 473 16.44 -29.56 -18.11
N SER A 474 17.59 -28.94 -17.92
CA SER A 474 17.77 -27.82 -16.97
C SER A 474 17.66 -26.45 -17.60
N PHE A 475 17.64 -26.36 -18.94
CA PHE A 475 17.64 -25.09 -19.65
C PHE A 475 16.33 -24.32 -19.46
N THR A 476 16.45 -23.05 -19.08
CA THR A 476 15.41 -22.03 -19.09
C THR A 476 16.02 -20.73 -19.59
N GLY A 477 15.25 -19.89 -20.25
CA GLY A 477 15.70 -18.59 -20.66
C GLY A 477 15.37 -18.23 -22.12
N LEU A 478 16.12 -17.30 -22.68
CA LEU A 478 15.92 -16.84 -24.04
C LEU A 478 16.33 -17.91 -25.06
N VAL A 479 15.43 -18.21 -25.98
CA VAL A 479 15.69 -19.05 -27.16
C VAL A 479 15.57 -18.19 -28.42
N SER A 480 16.16 -18.62 -29.54
CA SER A 480 16.13 -17.88 -30.81
C SER A 480 15.25 -18.58 -31.84
N PHE A 481 14.70 -17.79 -32.75
CA PHE A 481 13.99 -18.33 -33.91
C PHE A 481 14.98 -18.75 -35.00
N GLU A 482 14.73 -19.88 -35.61
CA GLU A 482 15.44 -20.29 -36.83
C GLU A 482 15.16 -19.30 -37.97
N LYS A 483 13.91 -18.82 -38.08
CA LYS A 483 13.47 -17.81 -39.04
C LYS A 483 12.71 -16.71 -38.30
N SER A 484 13.07 -15.45 -38.59
CA SER A 484 12.34 -14.30 -38.05
C SER A 484 10.87 -14.34 -38.46
N MET A 485 9.95 -14.18 -37.46
CA MET A 485 8.51 -14.11 -37.69
C MET A 485 8.01 -12.68 -37.46
N PRO A 486 7.26 -12.08 -38.38
CA PRO A 486 6.66 -10.77 -38.16
C PRO A 486 5.76 -10.74 -36.95
N GLY A 487 5.92 -9.75 -36.06
CA GLY A 487 5.11 -9.57 -34.89
C GLY A 487 5.60 -10.33 -33.64
N LEU A 488 6.68 -11.09 -33.72
CA LEU A 488 7.34 -11.73 -32.59
C LEU A 488 8.73 -11.14 -32.41
N THR A 489 9.00 -10.60 -31.21
CA THR A 489 10.30 -10.01 -30.86
C THR A 489 11.18 -11.03 -30.15
N ASP A 490 10.65 -11.70 -29.13
CA ASP A 490 11.39 -12.60 -28.27
C ASP A 490 10.57 -13.85 -27.93
N ILE A 491 11.28 -14.93 -27.61
CA ILE A 491 10.71 -16.18 -27.13
C ILE A 491 11.53 -16.69 -25.94
N TYR A 492 10.85 -17.12 -24.90
CA TYR A 492 11.47 -17.62 -23.67
C TYR A 492 10.99 -19.01 -23.33
N GLN A 493 11.91 -19.89 -22.99
CA GLN A 493 11.58 -21.15 -22.34
C GLN A 493 11.46 -20.93 -20.84
N ILE A 494 10.24 -20.99 -20.32
CA ILE A 494 9.90 -20.65 -18.92
C ILE A 494 10.22 -21.80 -17.99
N ILE A 495 9.86 -23.03 -18.41
CA ILE A 495 10.08 -24.25 -17.64
C ILE A 495 11.03 -25.19 -18.39
N PRO A 496 11.84 -25.97 -17.67
CA PRO A 496 12.69 -26.98 -18.29
C PRO A 496 11.86 -27.97 -19.11
N ALA A 497 12.46 -28.48 -20.19
CA ALA A 497 11.87 -29.57 -20.96
C ALA A 497 11.70 -30.80 -20.07
N LYS A 498 10.60 -31.54 -20.23
CA LYS A 498 10.28 -32.72 -19.46
C LYS A 498 9.88 -33.89 -20.38
N GLY A 499 10.15 -35.09 -19.95
CA GLY A 499 9.72 -36.33 -20.62
C GLY A 499 10.71 -36.93 -21.60
N GLY A 500 11.94 -36.39 -21.64
CA GLY A 500 13.05 -37.04 -22.33
C GLY A 500 13.49 -38.32 -21.59
N ARG A 501 13.89 -39.36 -22.35
CA ARG A 501 14.47 -40.59 -21.81
C ARG A 501 15.75 -40.92 -22.59
N SER A 502 16.73 -41.43 -21.89
CA SER A 502 17.89 -42.08 -22.53
C SER A 502 17.44 -43.25 -23.38
N PRO A 503 18.12 -43.56 -24.46
CA PRO A 503 17.85 -44.77 -25.24
C PRO A 503 17.83 -46.02 -24.35
N GLU A 504 16.85 -46.90 -24.54
CA GLU A 504 16.74 -48.14 -23.78
C GLU A 504 17.93 -49.05 -24.08
N THR A 505 18.45 -49.71 -23.05
CA THR A 505 19.38 -50.83 -23.24
C THR A 505 18.64 -52.05 -23.79
N PRO A 506 19.31 -52.96 -24.50
CA PRO A 506 18.67 -54.20 -24.97
C PRO A 506 18.06 -55.05 -23.85
N GLU A 507 18.58 -54.94 -22.63
CA GLU A 507 18.08 -55.63 -21.43
C GLU A 507 16.79 -54.98 -20.93
N ASP A 508 16.75 -53.65 -20.82
CA ASP A 508 15.57 -52.89 -20.43
C ASP A 508 14.42 -53.08 -21.43
N MET A 509 14.74 -53.09 -22.73
CA MET A 509 13.78 -53.36 -23.79
C MET A 509 13.15 -54.76 -23.65
N ARG A 510 13.95 -55.80 -23.36
CA ARG A 510 13.44 -57.15 -23.13
C ARG A 510 12.52 -57.20 -21.93
N LEU A 511 12.92 -56.57 -20.84
CA LEU A 511 12.12 -56.47 -19.62
C LEU A 511 10.77 -55.77 -19.87
N ARG A 512 10.79 -54.60 -20.51
CA ARG A 512 9.60 -53.87 -20.88
C ARG A 512 8.66 -54.67 -21.78
N ILE A 513 9.16 -55.28 -22.84
CA ILE A 513 8.37 -56.12 -23.73
C ILE A 513 7.72 -57.28 -22.96
N THR A 514 8.46 -57.95 -22.07
CA THR A 514 7.94 -59.02 -21.24
C THR A 514 6.82 -58.55 -20.32
N GLN A 515 6.97 -57.38 -19.73
CA GLN A 515 5.96 -56.77 -18.88
C GLN A 515 4.70 -56.38 -19.70
N GLU A 516 4.86 -55.73 -20.85
CA GLU A 516 3.77 -55.34 -21.76
C GLU A 516 3.00 -56.58 -22.26
N MET A 517 3.67 -57.66 -22.57
CA MET A 517 3.03 -58.93 -22.95
C MET A 517 2.23 -59.53 -21.78
N SER A 518 2.70 -59.36 -20.53
CA SER A 518 2.02 -59.88 -19.34
C SER A 518 0.73 -59.11 -19.06
N HIS A 519 0.77 -57.79 -18.92
CA HIS A 519 -0.39 -56.96 -18.54
C HIS A 519 -1.20 -56.48 -19.75
N ARG A 520 -0.68 -56.56 -20.99
CA ARG A 520 -1.37 -56.12 -22.23
C ARG A 520 -1.95 -54.70 -22.13
N ASN A 521 -1.22 -53.82 -21.49
CA ASN A 521 -1.60 -52.42 -21.23
C ASN A 521 -2.93 -52.29 -20.46
N ARG A 522 -3.26 -53.22 -19.56
CA ARG A 522 -4.40 -53.20 -18.64
C ARG A 522 -3.92 -53.47 -17.22
N ALA A 523 -4.39 -52.64 -16.31
CA ALA A 523 -4.09 -52.78 -14.89
C ALA A 523 -5.15 -53.68 -14.22
N VAL A 524 -4.75 -54.93 -13.84
CA VAL A 524 -5.61 -55.91 -13.20
C VAL A 524 -5.01 -56.42 -11.90
N LEU A 525 -3.75 -56.79 -11.90
CA LEU A 525 -3.02 -57.22 -10.71
C LEU A 525 -2.28 -56.02 -10.08
N PRO A 526 -2.03 -56.06 -8.78
CA PRO A 526 -1.24 -54.98 -8.13
C PRO A 526 0.07 -54.66 -8.85
N ARG A 527 0.77 -55.69 -9.29
CA ARG A 527 2.00 -55.55 -10.06
C ARG A 527 1.83 -54.87 -11.41
N ASP A 528 0.67 -55.01 -12.06
CA ASP A 528 0.39 -54.35 -13.33
C ASP A 528 0.28 -52.83 -13.13
N TYR A 529 -0.42 -52.40 -12.07
CA TYR A 529 -0.53 -50.96 -11.68
C TYR A 529 0.86 -50.35 -11.44
N GLU A 530 1.72 -51.06 -10.69
CA GLU A 530 3.08 -50.61 -10.39
C GLU A 530 3.93 -50.48 -11.67
N GLN A 531 3.93 -51.53 -12.52
CA GLN A 531 4.75 -51.59 -13.72
C GLN A 531 4.30 -50.58 -14.77
N ILE A 532 2.98 -50.41 -15.01
CA ILE A 532 2.43 -49.44 -15.95
C ILE A 532 2.78 -48.01 -15.48
N THR A 533 2.69 -47.73 -14.18
CA THR A 533 3.03 -46.42 -13.63
C THR A 533 4.50 -46.12 -13.79
N LEU A 534 5.40 -47.01 -13.41
CA LEU A 534 6.86 -46.84 -13.55
C LEU A 534 7.27 -46.70 -15.02
N ALA A 535 6.65 -47.48 -15.91
CA ALA A 535 6.93 -47.40 -17.33
C ALA A 535 6.55 -46.04 -17.95
N GLN A 536 5.43 -45.45 -17.53
CA GLN A 536 4.89 -44.21 -18.10
C GLN A 536 5.48 -42.95 -17.48
N PHE A 537 5.78 -42.97 -16.19
CA PHE A 537 6.21 -41.77 -15.44
C PHE A 537 7.66 -41.90 -14.97
N PRO A 538 8.63 -41.36 -15.75
CA PRO A 538 10.06 -41.44 -15.40
C PRO A 538 10.42 -40.65 -14.15
N GLU A 539 9.55 -39.70 -13.76
CA GLU A 539 9.69 -38.89 -12.54
C GLU A 539 9.44 -39.69 -11.26
N VAL A 540 8.84 -40.91 -11.40
CA VAL A 540 8.53 -41.80 -10.27
C VAL A 540 9.70 -42.69 -9.96
N GLU A 541 10.11 -42.78 -8.68
CA GLU A 541 11.14 -43.66 -8.19
C GLU A 541 10.56 -45.05 -7.84
N LYS A 542 9.43 -45.05 -7.14
CA LYS A 542 8.77 -46.25 -6.67
C LYS A 542 7.28 -46.11 -6.51
N VAL A 543 6.55 -47.17 -6.75
CA VAL A 543 5.10 -47.27 -6.54
C VAL A 543 4.77 -48.53 -5.74
N LEU A 544 3.78 -48.40 -4.86
CA LEU A 544 3.16 -49.53 -4.17
C LEU A 544 1.65 -49.51 -4.41
N CYS A 545 1.12 -50.63 -4.87
CA CYS A 545 -0.32 -50.77 -5.10
C CYS A 545 -1.00 -51.44 -3.90
N LEU A 546 -2.00 -50.77 -3.33
CA LEU A 546 -2.82 -51.22 -2.20
C LEU A 546 -4.27 -51.45 -2.67
N PRO A 547 -4.65 -52.69 -3.05
CA PRO A 547 -6.00 -52.95 -3.48
C PRO A 547 -6.99 -53.03 -2.31
N GLY A 548 -8.16 -52.35 -2.48
CA GLY A 548 -9.22 -52.35 -1.48
C GLY A 548 -8.95 -51.44 -0.27
N ILE A 549 -7.93 -50.63 -0.30
CA ILE A 549 -7.57 -49.69 0.76
C ILE A 549 -7.71 -48.26 0.19
N ASP A 550 -8.42 -47.37 0.87
CA ASP A 550 -8.55 -45.97 0.46
C ASP A 550 -7.37 -45.10 0.97
N SER A 551 -7.34 -43.86 0.56
CA SER A 551 -6.32 -42.86 0.97
C SER A 551 -6.27 -42.60 2.49
N LYS A 552 -7.32 -42.99 3.24
CA LYS A 552 -7.39 -42.92 4.72
C LYS A 552 -7.04 -44.26 5.39
N ALA A 553 -6.42 -45.18 4.67
CA ALA A 553 -6.06 -46.52 5.13
C ALA A 553 -7.26 -47.37 5.61
N GLN A 554 -8.47 -47.10 5.11
CA GLN A 554 -9.67 -47.85 5.43
C GLN A 554 -9.99 -48.88 4.33
N ASN A 555 -10.47 -50.05 4.71
CA ASN A 555 -10.92 -51.04 3.76
C ASN A 555 -12.16 -50.56 3.01
N ARG A 556 -12.02 -50.29 1.72
CA ARG A 556 -13.09 -49.78 0.86
C ARG A 556 -12.95 -50.38 -0.55
N SER A 557 -13.87 -51.23 -0.92
CA SER A 557 -13.92 -51.76 -2.28
C SER A 557 -15.05 -51.10 -3.06
N PRO A 558 -14.93 -50.80 -4.38
CA PRO A 558 -13.81 -51.15 -5.27
C PRO A 558 -12.85 -49.96 -5.48
N ILE A 559 -11.83 -49.84 -4.68
CA ILE A 559 -10.80 -48.83 -4.80
C ILE A 559 -9.40 -49.44 -4.86
N VAL A 560 -8.49 -48.80 -5.57
CA VAL A 560 -7.06 -49.10 -5.60
C VAL A 560 -6.29 -47.85 -5.27
N THR A 561 -5.46 -47.92 -4.25
CA THR A 561 -4.58 -46.79 -3.88
C THR A 561 -3.15 -47.09 -4.30
N LEU A 562 -2.55 -46.13 -5.02
CA LEU A 562 -1.17 -46.14 -5.44
C LEU A 562 -0.36 -45.20 -4.55
N VAL A 563 0.55 -45.76 -3.75
CA VAL A 563 1.50 -44.95 -2.98
C VAL A 563 2.70 -44.67 -3.87
N VAL A 564 2.90 -43.39 -4.21
CA VAL A 564 3.87 -42.94 -5.22
C VAL A 564 4.99 -42.14 -4.59
N MET A 565 6.23 -42.56 -4.84
CA MET A 565 7.44 -41.85 -4.43
C MET A 565 8.10 -41.21 -5.67
N GLN A 566 8.28 -39.90 -5.64
CA GLN A 566 8.91 -39.16 -6.74
C GLN A 566 10.44 -39.15 -6.59
N LYS A 567 11.16 -39.14 -7.70
CA LYS A 567 12.62 -38.99 -7.71
C LYS A 567 13.00 -37.59 -7.21
N GLU A 568 13.90 -37.53 -6.24
CA GLU A 568 14.46 -36.28 -5.76
C GLU A 568 15.96 -36.19 -6.10
N LYS A 569 16.39 -35.04 -6.63
CA LYS A 569 17.81 -34.78 -6.92
C LYS A 569 18.62 -34.63 -5.64
N ASP A 570 18.04 -33.99 -4.62
CA ASP A 570 18.65 -33.81 -3.31
C ASP A 570 18.16 -34.90 -2.35
N LYS A 571 19.00 -35.89 -2.11
CA LYS A 571 18.71 -37.05 -1.21
C LYS A 571 18.43 -36.63 0.26
N LYS A 572 18.70 -35.38 0.65
CA LYS A 572 18.39 -34.85 1.99
C LYS A 572 16.93 -34.45 2.12
N ILE A 573 16.23 -34.22 1.01
CA ILE A 573 14.83 -33.84 0.99
C ILE A 573 13.98 -35.11 1.00
N LEU A 574 12.87 -35.09 1.77
CA LEU A 574 11.91 -36.18 1.72
C LEU A 574 11.28 -36.27 0.32
N PRO A 575 11.26 -37.41 -0.33
CA PRO A 575 10.75 -37.60 -1.69
C PRO A 575 9.21 -37.61 -1.71
N LEU A 576 8.62 -36.44 -1.45
CA LEU A 576 7.18 -36.24 -1.55
C LEU A 576 6.77 -35.99 -3.00
N CYS A 577 5.67 -36.62 -3.41
CA CYS A 577 5.14 -36.49 -4.76
C CYS A 577 4.40 -35.15 -4.96
N GLU A 578 4.63 -34.50 -6.11
CA GLU A 578 3.88 -33.33 -6.50
C GLU A 578 2.42 -33.72 -6.79
N HIS A 579 1.46 -32.91 -6.31
CA HIS A 579 0.03 -33.15 -6.53
C HIS A 579 -0.34 -33.32 -8.01
N ARG A 580 0.31 -32.54 -8.88
CA ARG A 580 0.13 -32.64 -10.34
C ARG A 580 0.52 -34.04 -10.89
N LEU A 581 1.59 -34.60 -10.37
CA LEU A 581 2.04 -35.95 -10.80
C LEU A 581 1.05 -37.01 -10.33
N LEU A 582 0.55 -36.91 -9.11
CA LEU A 582 -0.49 -37.78 -8.58
C LEU A 582 -1.76 -37.76 -9.43
N MET A 583 -2.28 -36.59 -9.78
CA MET A 583 -3.44 -36.46 -10.68
C MET A 583 -3.20 -37.09 -12.06
N ARG A 584 -2.02 -36.84 -12.66
CA ARG A 584 -1.66 -37.45 -13.95
C ARG A 584 -1.61 -38.97 -13.88
N ILE A 585 -1.14 -39.53 -12.77
CA ILE A 585 -1.12 -40.96 -12.54
C ILE A 585 -2.53 -41.53 -12.39
N GLU A 586 -3.39 -40.89 -11.59
CA GLU A 586 -4.79 -41.26 -11.43
C GLU A 586 -5.52 -41.31 -12.77
N ASP A 587 -5.42 -40.27 -13.56
CA ASP A 587 -6.09 -40.17 -14.87
C ASP A 587 -5.59 -41.24 -15.83
N TYR A 588 -4.25 -41.39 -15.94
CA TYR A 588 -3.66 -42.35 -16.87
C TYR A 588 -3.96 -43.80 -16.48
N ILE A 589 -3.84 -44.14 -15.20
CA ILE A 589 -4.12 -45.53 -14.71
C ILE A 589 -5.62 -45.78 -14.70
N GLY A 590 -6.45 -44.79 -14.43
CA GLY A 590 -7.90 -44.88 -14.53
C GLY A 590 -8.35 -45.34 -15.91
N ASP A 591 -7.72 -44.83 -16.99
CA ASP A 591 -7.99 -45.25 -18.37
C ASP A 591 -7.55 -46.70 -18.68
N LYS A 592 -6.62 -47.26 -17.89
CA LYS A 592 -6.10 -48.65 -18.06
C LYS A 592 -6.80 -49.66 -17.16
N THR A 593 -7.64 -49.19 -16.27
CA THR A 593 -8.34 -49.97 -15.25
C THR A 593 -9.80 -50.23 -15.61
N SER A 594 -10.48 -51.08 -14.89
CA SER A 594 -11.91 -51.29 -15.03
C SER A 594 -12.68 -50.03 -14.64
N PRO A 595 -13.72 -49.60 -15.40
CA PRO A 595 -14.53 -48.39 -15.08
C PRO A 595 -15.26 -48.49 -13.73
N PHE A 596 -15.29 -49.65 -13.10
CA PHE A 596 -15.90 -49.87 -11.79
C PHE A 596 -14.92 -49.75 -10.63
N ILE A 597 -13.63 -49.52 -10.90
CA ILE A 597 -12.58 -49.36 -9.89
C ILE A 597 -12.15 -47.90 -9.87
N THR A 598 -12.19 -47.28 -8.69
CA THR A 598 -11.62 -45.98 -8.48
C THR A 598 -10.12 -46.11 -8.19
N VAL A 599 -9.31 -45.28 -8.83
CA VAL A 599 -7.87 -45.23 -8.58
C VAL A 599 -7.57 -43.92 -7.85
N ASP A 600 -6.93 -44.03 -6.70
CA ASP A 600 -6.37 -42.90 -5.94
C ASP A 600 -4.85 -43.00 -5.92
N ALA A 601 -4.16 -41.90 -6.12
CA ALA A 601 -2.71 -41.82 -5.99
C ALA A 601 -2.32 -40.90 -4.82
N ILE A 602 -1.51 -41.40 -3.92
CA ILE A 602 -1.11 -40.69 -2.70
C ILE A 602 0.41 -40.63 -2.55
N THR A 603 0.89 -39.67 -1.78
CA THR A 603 2.29 -39.61 -1.37
C THR A 603 2.53 -40.54 -0.16
N PRO A 604 3.75 -41.08 0.03
CA PRO A 604 4.06 -41.87 1.22
C PRO A 604 3.92 -41.06 2.50
N VAL A 605 3.45 -41.69 3.56
CA VAL A 605 3.49 -41.12 4.92
C VAL A 605 4.85 -41.46 5.52
N TYR A 606 5.57 -40.42 5.96
CA TYR A 606 6.85 -40.58 6.60
C TYR A 606 6.72 -40.55 8.11
N GLU A 607 7.38 -41.48 8.78
CA GLU A 607 7.47 -41.50 10.24
C GLU A 607 8.77 -40.86 10.68
N GLU A 608 8.71 -40.04 11.69
CA GLU A 608 9.90 -39.42 12.30
C GLU A 608 10.44 -40.32 13.39
N VAL A 609 11.72 -40.69 13.26
CA VAL A 609 12.40 -41.54 14.23
C VAL A 609 13.49 -40.74 14.93
N THR A 610 13.36 -40.63 16.26
CA THR A 610 14.37 -40.00 17.11
C THR A 610 15.16 -41.09 17.85
N VAL A 611 16.47 -41.07 17.65
CA VAL A 611 17.39 -42.01 18.32
C VAL A 611 18.24 -41.26 19.33
N CYS A 612 18.16 -41.67 20.60
CA CYS A 612 19.03 -41.16 21.65
C CYS A 612 19.96 -42.30 22.13
N CYS A 613 21.26 -42.09 22.08
CA CYS A 613 22.24 -43.04 22.57
C CYS A 613 23.38 -42.37 23.37
N ASN A 614 23.83 -43.03 24.43
CA ASN A 614 25.02 -42.66 25.18
C ASN A 614 26.14 -43.65 24.83
N LEU A 615 27.23 -43.09 24.29
CA LEU A 615 28.35 -43.87 23.78
C LEU A 615 29.57 -43.73 24.69
N ARG A 616 30.23 -44.86 24.98
CA ARG A 616 31.54 -44.89 25.62
C ARG A 616 32.62 -45.09 24.56
N ILE A 617 33.46 -44.06 24.37
CA ILE A 617 34.47 -44.01 23.31
C ILE A 617 35.83 -44.38 23.88
N LYS A 618 36.71 -45.11 23.14
CA LYS A 618 38.09 -45.45 23.49
C LYS A 618 38.94 -44.15 23.61
N PRO A 619 39.82 -44.06 24.59
CA PRO A 619 40.78 -42.97 24.68
C PRO A 619 41.65 -42.86 23.43
N GLY A 620 41.88 -41.64 22.95
CA GLY A 620 42.73 -41.37 21.78
C GLY A 620 42.00 -41.13 20.45
N TYR A 621 40.71 -41.34 20.39
CA TYR A 621 39.91 -41.08 19.17
C TYR A 621 39.24 -39.68 19.26
N PRO A 622 39.18 -38.94 18.15
CA PRO A 622 38.47 -37.61 18.11
C PRO A 622 36.96 -37.79 18.29
N VAL A 623 36.40 -37.27 19.34
CA VAL A 623 34.95 -37.42 19.67
C VAL A 623 34.04 -36.96 18.54
N GLY A 624 34.35 -35.82 17.91
CA GLY A 624 33.53 -35.24 16.83
C GLY A 624 33.46 -36.14 15.57
N ASP A 625 34.52 -36.88 15.25
CA ASP A 625 34.55 -37.78 14.11
C ASP A 625 33.73 -39.03 14.39
N ILE A 626 33.83 -39.56 15.63
CA ILE A 626 33.05 -40.70 16.05
C ILE A 626 31.55 -40.38 16.07
N LEU A 627 31.18 -39.22 16.56
CA LEU A 627 29.77 -38.78 16.53
C LEU A 627 29.23 -38.72 15.10
N ARG A 628 29.98 -38.09 14.17
CA ARG A 628 29.58 -38.03 12.74
C ARG A 628 29.47 -39.43 12.11
N GLN A 629 30.40 -40.34 12.38
CA GLN A 629 30.34 -41.70 11.88
C GLN A 629 29.15 -42.48 12.45
N THR A 630 28.86 -42.27 13.74
CA THR A 630 27.71 -42.90 14.39
C THR A 630 26.40 -42.40 13.82
N GLU A 631 26.29 -41.09 13.64
CA GLU A 631 25.13 -40.45 13.02
C GLU A 631 24.90 -40.97 11.58
N ALA A 632 25.95 -41.04 10.78
CA ALA A 632 25.87 -41.62 9.43
C ALA A 632 25.41 -43.08 9.45
N ARG A 633 25.90 -43.90 10.40
CA ARG A 633 25.47 -45.30 10.54
C ARG A 633 24.02 -45.43 10.97
N ILE A 634 23.57 -44.62 11.91
CA ILE A 634 22.16 -44.58 12.34
C ILE A 634 21.27 -44.17 11.15
N ASN A 635 21.65 -43.09 10.44
CA ASN A 635 20.93 -42.65 9.27
C ASN A 635 20.86 -43.73 8.18
N ASN A 636 21.95 -44.44 7.92
CA ASN A 636 21.99 -45.55 6.96
C ASN A 636 21.13 -46.74 7.37
N CYS A 637 20.92 -46.96 8.66
CA CYS A 637 20.03 -48.02 9.13
C CYS A 637 18.54 -47.63 8.98
N ILE A 638 18.21 -46.38 9.29
CA ILE A 638 16.83 -45.87 9.27
C ILE A 638 16.40 -45.47 7.86
N ALA A 639 17.29 -44.83 7.10
CA ALA A 639 17.01 -44.26 5.78
C ALA A 639 18.17 -44.57 4.81
N PRO A 640 18.39 -45.85 4.43
CA PRO A 640 19.55 -46.27 3.62
C PRO A 640 19.63 -45.60 2.25
N TRP A 641 18.50 -45.12 1.73
CA TRP A 641 18.43 -44.38 0.46
C TRP A 641 19.04 -42.98 0.49
N ARG A 642 19.35 -42.43 1.66
CA ARG A 642 19.94 -41.09 1.75
C ARG A 642 21.43 -41.05 1.37
N ASP A 643 22.19 -42.06 1.77
CA ASP A 643 23.65 -42.08 1.57
C ASP A 643 24.10 -43.13 0.57
N LYS A 644 23.31 -44.20 0.36
CA LYS A 644 23.57 -45.24 -0.62
C LYS A 644 22.61 -45.09 -1.80
N GLU A 645 23.02 -45.56 -2.98
CA GLU A 645 22.16 -45.63 -4.17
C GLU A 645 21.12 -46.76 -4.07
N GLU A 646 20.61 -46.99 -2.88
CA GLU A 646 19.59 -47.99 -2.63
C GLU A 646 18.19 -47.44 -2.91
N ILE A 647 17.35 -48.21 -3.56
CA ILE A 647 15.96 -47.84 -3.83
C ILE A 647 15.19 -47.89 -2.50
N PRO A 648 14.41 -46.82 -2.16
CA PRO A 648 13.62 -46.82 -0.94
C PRO A 648 12.66 -48.01 -0.85
N VAL A 649 12.46 -48.55 0.35
CA VAL A 649 11.55 -49.68 0.59
C VAL A 649 10.38 -49.17 1.45
N PHE A 650 9.13 -49.31 0.96
CA PHE A 650 7.95 -49.05 1.76
C PHE A 650 7.82 -50.06 2.90
N GLY A 651 7.48 -49.58 4.11
CA GLY A 651 7.30 -50.40 5.28
C GLY A 651 8.63 -51.00 5.79
N LEU A 652 9.74 -50.26 5.63
CA LEU A 652 11.03 -50.68 6.20
C LEU A 652 10.87 -50.81 7.72
N SER A 653 11.13 -52.02 8.22
CA SER A 653 11.18 -52.28 9.66
C SER A 653 12.61 -52.48 10.11
N PHE A 654 12.97 -51.85 11.20
CA PHE A 654 14.26 -52.07 11.88
C PHE A 654 14.01 -52.25 13.37
N SER A 655 14.90 -52.97 14.01
CA SER A 655 14.84 -53.22 15.46
C SER A 655 15.90 -52.40 16.20
N SER A 656 15.70 -52.17 17.48
CA SER A 656 16.73 -51.58 18.34
C SER A 656 18.04 -52.42 18.33
N THR A 657 17.94 -53.72 18.08
CA THR A 657 19.09 -54.63 17.95
C THR A 657 19.87 -54.33 16.68
N ASP A 658 19.20 -54.03 15.57
CA ASP A 658 19.87 -53.68 14.30
C ASP A 658 20.64 -52.36 14.43
N LEU A 659 20.02 -51.35 15.06
CA LEU A 659 20.69 -50.09 15.39
C LEU A 659 21.87 -50.32 16.32
N TYR A 660 21.71 -51.08 17.39
CA TYR A 660 22.78 -51.39 18.31
C TYR A 660 23.97 -52.06 17.60
N ASN A 661 23.74 -53.04 16.76
CA ASN A 661 24.74 -53.72 15.98
C ASN A 661 25.45 -52.78 15.00
N SER A 662 24.69 -51.94 14.28
CA SER A 662 25.23 -50.96 13.34
C SER A 662 26.14 -49.92 14.03
N ILE A 663 25.76 -49.44 15.21
CA ILE A 663 26.57 -48.51 15.98
C ILE A 663 27.84 -49.19 16.51
N ARG A 664 27.72 -50.44 16.96
CA ARG A 664 28.84 -51.21 17.57
C ARG A 664 29.91 -51.62 16.54
N GLU A 665 29.58 -51.68 15.25
CA GLU A 665 30.59 -51.89 14.20
C GLU A 665 31.66 -50.80 14.13
N CYS A 666 31.49 -49.67 14.84
CA CYS A 666 32.53 -48.65 14.95
C CYS A 666 33.59 -49.09 15.98
N GLU A 667 34.81 -49.39 15.53
CA GLU A 667 35.91 -49.87 16.37
C GLU A 667 36.28 -48.95 17.56
N ALA A 668 35.96 -47.68 17.44
CA ALA A 668 36.23 -46.70 18.46
C ALA A 668 35.23 -46.73 19.63
N ILE A 669 34.08 -47.40 19.49
CA ILE A 669 33.04 -47.51 20.51
C ILE A 669 33.29 -48.74 21.37
N VAL A 670 33.41 -48.53 22.68
CA VAL A 670 33.58 -49.62 23.66
C VAL A 670 32.24 -50.20 24.04
N ASP A 671 31.29 -49.34 24.31
CA ASP A 671 29.99 -49.74 24.82
C ASP A 671 28.91 -48.67 24.56
N ILE A 672 27.66 -49.10 24.56
CA ILE A 672 26.48 -48.26 24.40
C ILE A 672 25.67 -48.38 25.70
N ASP A 673 25.77 -47.34 26.57
CA ASP A 673 25.14 -47.39 27.88
C ASP A 673 23.61 -47.27 27.82
N ILE A 674 23.10 -46.42 26.92
CA ILE A 674 21.67 -46.18 26.69
C ILE A 674 21.43 -46.09 25.18
N LEU A 675 20.45 -46.86 24.69
CA LEU A 675 19.90 -46.71 23.34
C LEU A 675 18.38 -46.67 23.47
N SER A 676 17.80 -45.56 23.15
CA SER A 676 16.35 -45.41 23.10
C SER A 676 15.91 -44.91 21.72
N VAL A 677 14.84 -45.51 21.23
CA VAL A 677 14.25 -45.20 19.93
C VAL A 677 12.82 -44.75 20.20
N ALA A 678 12.48 -43.56 19.79
CA ALA A 678 11.12 -43.05 19.77
C ALA A 678 10.70 -42.77 18.35
N HIS A 679 9.51 -43.16 17.97
CA HIS A 679 8.96 -42.81 16.68
C HIS A 679 7.65 -42.06 16.86
N VAL A 680 7.40 -41.09 15.97
CA VAL A 680 6.19 -40.25 15.95
C VAL A 680 5.54 -40.43 14.59
N VAL A 681 4.31 -40.89 14.59
CA VAL A 681 3.48 -40.98 13.40
C VAL A 681 2.61 -39.72 13.37
N TYR A 682 2.77 -38.90 12.35
CA TYR A 682 1.88 -37.78 12.11
C TYR A 682 0.63 -38.28 11.38
N THR A 683 -0.47 -38.40 12.10
CA THR A 683 -1.77 -38.85 11.56
C THR A 683 -2.54 -37.69 10.96
#